data_c17a252d2fe5c837e38f8d076bf51ae2
#
_entry.id   c17a252d2fe5c837e38f8d076bf51ae2
#
_cell.length_a   1.000
_cell.length_b   1.000
_cell.length_c   1.000
_cell.angle_alpha   90.00
_cell.angle_beta   90.00
_cell.angle_gamma   90.00
#
_symmetry.space_group_name_H-M   'P 1'
#
loop_
_entity.id
_entity.type
_entity.pdbx_description
1 polymer ?
#
loop_
_entity_poly.entity_id
_entity_poly.type
_entity_poly.pdbx_seq_one_letter_code
_entity_poly.pdbx_strand_id
1 'polypeptide(L)'
;MSFNINNQMGNMKKIVLFITVILLALVPEIVMAQFGPVGFVNVNDGINGITGGMGGKIVRVNNREDLAKYAAGSTPYIIIVEGKMTGNGLNRKKDLISVGSNKTIVGVKGAELAGIGLDIKGQQNIIIRNLTIHHADPDGIAARSSHHIWVDHCDVYSEDEPVKEDWDGLVDLTVGSSYLTVSYCYIHDHHKACLLNAGTMHFEDNGKNRATYHHNAFMRTDQRNPRIGYGLGHVFSNYYQKIGSYAIGVHTQAQTVSEQNYFDATVNHPFENLYAKSKDEASCGFIIDRNSYFGKELSPEFKFQTTGASFKPERWYDYAFALTAPNEVAKLYPNQVGPVEGLENEPILWPGNGATDIQTNVKPTFSAIDGMTKAEVYIGTDINRLKKTNIERLALRPATTYYWYVKAYTKKGSHQSPVYRFTTAAEKVANPYPTDGEKDAKLRVAEVAQSKTVPMSLSWRPAAVAESYKVYLSTTASTLDKALIGTTTNTTYNPGTLLYGQKYYWRVDAVRPDGKIVKGDVWTFESPAPSIKEGRTEMEHLARSAYVYLERNVNTRFKGYVASNDTCTVGEVGPGAMSGIWQGKEGNYQISVTYYDEAVGQAWMGVSVNDELVDSWRGERTEALKTHQLPKTVYLKPGDQIRIDFYTHRRMRCRIDCMDIIRVKNEE
;
A
#
# COMPACT_ATOMS: atom_id res chain seq x y z
N MET A 1 -57.26 -1.39 -55.67
CA MET A 1 -56.82 -1.06 -54.29
C MET A 1 -55.33 -0.87 -54.28
N SER A 2 -54.86 0.36 -54.43
CA SER A 2 -53.45 0.71 -54.36
C SER A 2 -53.14 1.19 -52.91
N PHE A 3 -52.52 0.33 -52.12
CA PHE A 3 -52.08 0.68 -50.78
C PHE A 3 -50.83 1.54 -50.81
N ASN A 4 -50.86 2.65 -50.09
CA ASN A 4 -49.90 3.72 -50.06
C ASN A 4 -48.66 3.33 -49.22
N ILE A 5 -47.65 2.73 -49.84
CA ILE A 5 -46.40 2.23 -49.23
C ILE A 5 -45.46 3.38 -48.78
N ASN A 6 -45.67 4.60 -49.28
CA ASN A 6 -44.76 5.73 -49.01
C ASN A 6 -44.90 6.36 -47.62
N ASN A 7 -46.01 6.17 -46.92
CA ASN A 7 -46.19 6.70 -45.56
C ASN A 7 -45.58 5.86 -44.45
N GLN A 8 -45.40 4.54 -44.66
CA GLN A 8 -44.76 3.67 -43.67
C GLN A 8 -43.22 3.80 -43.68
N MET A 9 -42.59 4.04 -44.84
CA MET A 9 -41.13 4.26 -44.91
C MET A 9 -40.69 5.59 -44.30
N GLY A 10 -41.51 6.64 -44.30
CA GLY A 10 -41.24 7.92 -43.68
C GLY A 10 -41.25 7.82 -42.13
N ASN A 11 -42.17 7.05 -41.57
CA ASN A 11 -42.27 6.84 -40.14
C ASN A 11 -41.18 5.89 -39.58
N MET A 12 -40.80 4.85 -40.30
CA MET A 12 -39.67 3.99 -39.94
C MET A 12 -38.32 4.74 -39.95
N LYS A 13 -38.08 5.61 -40.95
CA LYS A 13 -36.86 6.45 -40.97
C LYS A 13 -36.83 7.46 -39.79
N LYS A 14 -37.95 8.02 -39.37
CA LYS A 14 -38.04 8.89 -38.21
C LYS A 14 -37.87 8.12 -36.90
N ILE A 15 -38.38 6.90 -36.79
CA ILE A 15 -38.20 6.04 -35.60
C ILE A 15 -36.76 5.55 -35.51
N VAL A 16 -36.15 5.14 -36.60
CA VAL A 16 -34.72 4.73 -36.62
C VAL A 16 -33.81 5.91 -36.32
N LEU A 17 -34.08 7.11 -36.84
CA LEU A 17 -33.31 8.31 -36.53
C LEU A 17 -33.50 8.73 -35.07
N PHE A 18 -34.71 8.58 -34.48
CA PHE A 18 -34.97 8.88 -33.08
C PHE A 18 -34.32 7.87 -32.12
N ILE A 19 -34.29 6.58 -32.48
CA ILE A 19 -33.60 5.52 -31.74
C ILE A 19 -32.07 5.70 -31.86
N THR A 20 -31.55 6.09 -33.03
CA THR A 20 -30.11 6.35 -33.22
C THR A 20 -29.66 7.62 -32.46
N VAL A 21 -30.50 8.65 -32.39
CA VAL A 21 -30.22 9.87 -31.59
C VAL A 21 -30.32 9.58 -30.08
N ILE A 22 -31.25 8.73 -29.65
CA ILE A 22 -31.35 8.31 -28.22
C ILE A 22 -30.20 7.39 -27.85
N LEU A 23 -29.74 6.48 -28.73
CA LEU A 23 -28.55 5.64 -28.48
C LEU A 23 -27.24 6.44 -28.51
N LEU A 24 -27.15 7.52 -29.30
CA LEU A 24 -25.99 8.43 -29.32
C LEU A 24 -25.97 9.40 -28.11
N ALA A 25 -27.11 9.66 -27.47
CA ALA A 25 -27.20 10.51 -26.27
C ALA A 25 -27.00 9.75 -24.97
N LEU A 26 -26.95 8.40 -25.00
CA LEU A 26 -26.78 7.55 -23.80
C LEU A 26 -25.34 7.01 -23.62
N VAL A 27 -24.42 7.34 -24.52
CA VAL A 27 -23.04 6.80 -24.47
C VAL A 27 -22.01 7.70 -23.75
N PRO A 28 -22.19 9.00 -23.50
CA PRO A 28 -21.13 9.80 -22.86
C PRO A 28 -21.08 9.75 -21.35
N GLU A 29 -22.12 9.27 -20.65
CA GLU A 29 -22.17 9.46 -19.19
C GLU A 29 -21.47 8.38 -18.35
N ILE A 30 -21.20 7.21 -18.89
CA ILE A 30 -20.55 6.11 -18.15
C ILE A 30 -19.02 6.23 -18.17
N VAL A 31 -18.44 6.89 -19.17
CA VAL A 31 -16.96 7.02 -19.30
C VAL A 31 -16.39 8.12 -18.39
N MET A 32 -17.20 9.10 -17.98
CA MET A 32 -16.73 10.27 -17.22
C MET A 32 -16.46 10.01 -15.73
N ALA A 33 -16.89 8.89 -15.16
CA ALA A 33 -16.69 8.57 -13.74
C ALA A 33 -15.30 8.02 -13.40
N GLN A 34 -14.43 7.80 -14.38
CA GLN A 34 -13.20 7.05 -14.23
C GLN A 34 -11.93 7.89 -14.01
N PHE A 35 -11.99 9.19 -14.22
CA PHE A 35 -10.77 10.04 -14.22
C PHE A 35 -10.33 10.61 -12.87
N GLY A 36 -11.02 10.32 -11.79
CA GLY A 36 -10.62 10.79 -10.47
C GLY A 36 -9.61 9.86 -9.78
N PRO A 37 -8.99 10.34 -8.70
CA PRO A 37 -8.07 9.51 -7.92
C PRO A 37 -8.83 8.34 -7.27
N VAL A 38 -8.49 7.12 -7.65
CA VAL A 38 -9.01 5.88 -7.04
C VAL A 38 -7.85 5.11 -6.43
N GLY A 39 -8.01 4.58 -5.23
CA GLY A 39 -6.99 3.76 -4.62
C GLY A 39 -6.43 4.29 -3.32
N PHE A 40 -5.25 3.82 -2.97
CA PHE A 40 -4.61 4.15 -1.70
C PHE A 40 -4.43 5.66 -1.46
N VAL A 41 -4.31 6.46 -2.50
CA VAL A 41 -4.16 7.91 -2.37
C VAL A 41 -5.36 8.60 -1.69
N ASN A 42 -6.52 7.94 -1.62
CA ASN A 42 -7.72 8.45 -0.94
C ASN A 42 -7.88 7.98 0.51
N VAL A 43 -6.96 7.13 1.01
CA VAL A 43 -7.03 6.61 2.37
C VAL A 43 -6.61 7.67 3.36
N ASN A 44 -7.40 7.85 4.43
CA ASN A 44 -7.07 8.75 5.52
C ASN A 44 -5.96 8.14 6.39
N ASP A 45 -4.76 8.69 6.27
CA ASP A 45 -3.64 8.40 7.17
C ASP A 45 -2.67 9.59 7.19
N GLY A 46 -2.72 10.36 8.24
CA GLY A 46 -1.95 11.60 8.39
C GLY A 46 -2.50 12.80 7.60
N ILE A 47 -3.17 12.55 6.47
CA ILE A 47 -3.98 13.55 5.74
C ILE A 47 -5.30 12.92 5.27
N ASN A 48 -6.30 13.75 5.03
CA ASN A 48 -7.63 13.28 4.61
C ASN A 48 -7.69 13.06 3.08
N GLY A 49 -6.89 12.11 2.55
CA GLY A 49 -6.81 11.86 1.11
C GLY A 49 -6.08 12.97 0.35
N ILE A 50 -6.04 12.85 -0.98
CA ILE A 50 -5.28 13.71 -1.88
C ILE A 50 -6.04 14.99 -2.26
N THR A 51 -5.39 16.14 -2.16
CA THR A 51 -5.91 17.44 -2.60
C THR A 51 -4.92 18.24 -3.43
N GLY A 52 -3.64 17.82 -3.45
CA GLY A 52 -2.58 18.52 -4.18
C GLY A 52 -2.45 19.99 -3.78
N GLY A 53 -2.42 20.87 -4.76
CA GLY A 53 -2.32 22.31 -4.58
C GLY A 53 -3.65 23.03 -4.32
N MET A 54 -4.74 22.32 -3.93
CA MET A 54 -6.04 22.91 -3.65
C MET A 54 -5.94 24.09 -2.67
N GLY A 55 -6.62 25.19 -2.97
CA GLY A 55 -6.55 26.42 -2.18
C GLY A 55 -5.33 27.30 -2.44
N GLY A 56 -4.35 26.82 -3.18
CA GLY A 56 -3.18 27.57 -3.58
C GLY A 56 -3.38 28.44 -4.82
N LYS A 57 -2.36 29.25 -5.14
CA LYS A 57 -2.35 30.04 -6.38
C LYS A 57 -2.18 29.15 -7.60
N ILE A 58 -2.86 29.52 -8.69
CA ILE A 58 -2.65 28.93 -10.01
C ILE A 58 -1.57 29.73 -10.73
N VAL A 59 -0.55 29.06 -11.23
CA VAL A 59 0.53 29.66 -12.01
C VAL A 59 0.76 28.86 -13.30
N ARG A 60 1.11 29.56 -14.39
CA ARG A 60 1.50 28.95 -15.66
C ARG A 60 3.01 29.09 -15.82
N VAL A 61 3.65 28.01 -16.24
CA VAL A 61 5.11 27.95 -16.37
C VAL A 61 5.48 27.29 -17.71
N ASN A 62 6.46 27.83 -18.40
CA ASN A 62 6.96 27.32 -19.68
C ASN A 62 8.49 27.20 -19.70
N ASN A 63 9.13 27.30 -18.52
CA ASN A 63 10.57 27.15 -18.36
C ASN A 63 10.86 26.42 -17.05
N ARG A 64 12.08 25.84 -16.98
CA ARG A 64 12.54 25.01 -15.88
C ARG A 64 12.67 25.77 -14.57
N GLU A 65 13.13 27.01 -14.62
CA GLU A 65 13.40 27.85 -13.46
C GLU A 65 12.11 28.18 -12.70
N ASP A 66 11.07 28.60 -13.42
CA ASP A 66 9.77 28.88 -12.82
C ASP A 66 9.11 27.60 -12.31
N LEU A 67 9.21 26.47 -13.04
CA LEU A 67 8.71 25.18 -12.55
C LEU A 67 9.40 24.81 -11.24
N ALA A 68 10.72 24.88 -11.17
CA ALA A 68 11.49 24.58 -9.96
C ALA A 68 11.12 25.52 -8.79
N LYS A 69 10.95 26.82 -9.06
CA LYS A 69 10.56 27.82 -8.07
C LYS A 69 9.22 27.53 -7.43
N TYR A 70 8.19 27.25 -8.24
CA TYR A 70 6.83 27.02 -7.71
C TYR A 70 6.61 25.59 -7.21
N ALA A 71 7.37 24.62 -7.69
CA ALA A 71 7.35 23.25 -7.18
C ALA A 71 7.98 23.14 -5.79
N ALA A 72 8.94 23.98 -5.45
CA ALA A 72 9.66 23.94 -4.19
C ALA A 72 8.78 24.29 -2.96
N GLY A 73 9.23 23.84 -1.77
CA GLY A 73 8.61 24.17 -0.48
C GLY A 73 7.20 23.63 -0.31
N SER A 74 6.53 24.01 0.79
CA SER A 74 5.21 23.47 1.18
C SER A 74 4.02 24.38 0.85
N THR A 75 4.25 25.59 0.32
CA THR A 75 3.18 26.51 -0.08
C THR A 75 2.32 25.85 -1.19
N PRO A 76 0.99 25.78 -1.04
CA PRO A 76 0.15 25.18 -2.06
C PRO A 76 0.19 25.93 -3.38
N TYR A 77 0.37 25.20 -4.49
CA TYR A 77 0.29 25.72 -5.86
C TYR A 77 -0.37 24.73 -6.79
N ILE A 78 -1.16 25.26 -7.73
CA ILE A 78 -1.56 24.55 -8.95
C ILE A 78 -0.67 25.12 -10.06
N ILE A 79 0.23 24.28 -10.58
CA ILE A 79 1.25 24.66 -11.56
C ILE A 79 0.85 24.07 -12.91
N ILE A 80 0.46 24.93 -13.83
CA ILE A 80 0.11 24.53 -15.21
C ILE A 80 1.38 24.63 -16.06
N VAL A 81 1.83 23.49 -16.56
CA VAL A 81 3.05 23.38 -17.39
C VAL A 81 2.66 23.49 -18.87
N GLU A 82 3.36 24.35 -19.60
CA GLU A 82 3.14 24.61 -21.03
C GLU A 82 4.41 24.39 -21.84
N GLY A 83 4.25 23.78 -23.01
CA GLY A 83 5.36 23.59 -23.96
C GLY A 83 6.41 22.59 -23.48
N LYS A 84 7.56 22.63 -24.14
CA LYS A 84 8.67 21.71 -23.90
C LYS A 84 9.77 22.37 -23.06
N MET A 85 10.16 21.72 -21.98
CA MET A 85 11.34 22.07 -21.19
C MET A 85 12.43 21.04 -21.41
N THR A 86 13.66 21.49 -21.67
CA THR A 86 14.79 20.60 -21.96
C THR A 86 15.84 20.72 -20.84
N GLY A 87 16.23 19.60 -20.29
CA GLY A 87 17.21 19.48 -19.22
C GLY A 87 18.45 18.69 -19.61
N ASN A 88 19.36 18.54 -18.64
CA ASN A 88 20.66 17.90 -18.83
C ASN A 88 20.59 16.37 -18.93
N GLY A 89 19.49 15.75 -18.47
CA GLY A 89 19.30 14.30 -18.50
C GLY A 89 19.41 13.70 -19.89
N LEU A 90 19.06 14.45 -20.95
CA LEU A 90 19.30 14.06 -22.34
C LEU A 90 20.78 13.72 -22.63
N ASN A 91 21.70 14.28 -21.88
CA ASN A 91 23.13 13.98 -21.96
C ASN A 91 23.58 13.07 -20.80
N ARG A 92 22.66 12.31 -20.20
CA ARG A 92 22.90 11.40 -19.06
C ARG A 92 23.57 12.13 -17.88
N LYS A 93 23.13 13.34 -17.63
CA LYS A 93 23.54 14.14 -16.50
C LYS A 93 22.32 14.46 -15.64
N LYS A 94 22.43 14.18 -14.38
CA LYS A 94 21.35 14.41 -13.41
C LYS A 94 20.76 15.81 -13.53
N ASP A 95 19.45 15.86 -13.75
CA ASP A 95 18.67 17.10 -13.73
C ASP A 95 17.31 16.85 -13.09
N LEU A 96 17.19 17.21 -11.82
CA LEU A 96 16.01 16.96 -11.02
C LEU A 96 15.41 18.28 -10.51
N ILE A 97 14.09 18.35 -10.55
CA ILE A 97 13.32 19.39 -9.89
C ILE A 97 12.78 18.83 -8.58
N SER A 98 13.14 19.43 -7.47
CA SER A 98 12.61 19.07 -6.15
C SER A 98 11.17 19.55 -6.00
N VAL A 99 10.26 18.61 -5.70
CA VAL A 99 8.83 18.87 -5.51
C VAL A 99 8.49 18.80 -4.03
N GLY A 100 8.00 19.91 -3.50
CA GLY A 100 7.53 20.02 -2.12
C GLY A 100 6.06 19.61 -1.94
N SER A 101 5.60 19.60 -0.71
CA SER A 101 4.23 19.21 -0.35
C SER A 101 3.17 20.17 -0.91
N ASN A 102 1.93 19.68 -1.02
CA ASN A 102 0.76 20.45 -1.44
C ASN A 102 0.91 21.06 -2.84
N LYS A 103 1.23 20.24 -3.81
CA LYS A 103 1.39 20.65 -5.21
C LYS A 103 0.46 19.87 -6.14
N THR A 104 -0.10 20.58 -7.09
CA THR A 104 -0.64 20.00 -8.34
C THR A 104 0.21 20.51 -9.49
N ILE A 105 0.92 19.63 -10.17
CA ILE A 105 1.67 19.90 -11.40
C ILE A 105 0.90 19.25 -12.53
N VAL A 106 0.32 20.04 -13.42
CA VAL A 106 -0.53 19.53 -14.50
C VAL A 106 -0.11 20.14 -15.83
N GLY A 107 0.14 19.29 -16.83
CA GLY A 107 0.48 19.73 -18.18
C GLY A 107 -0.75 20.09 -18.98
N VAL A 108 -0.67 21.11 -19.84
CA VAL A 108 -1.53 21.16 -21.03
C VAL A 108 -1.12 20.03 -21.97
N LYS A 109 -2.01 19.56 -22.85
CA LYS A 109 -1.63 18.54 -23.82
C LYS A 109 -0.41 18.97 -24.63
N GLY A 110 0.63 18.12 -24.66
CA GLY A 110 1.92 18.41 -25.29
C GLY A 110 2.92 19.11 -24.38
N ALA A 111 2.61 19.31 -23.09
CA ALA A 111 3.61 19.73 -22.10
C ALA A 111 4.63 18.61 -21.88
N GLU A 112 5.91 18.94 -21.96
CA GLU A 112 6.99 17.96 -22.02
C GLU A 112 8.18 18.38 -21.13
N LEU A 113 8.67 17.43 -20.34
CA LEU A 113 9.90 17.51 -19.55
C LEU A 113 10.92 16.53 -20.17
N ALA A 114 11.74 17.03 -21.06
CA ALA A 114 12.77 16.26 -21.76
C ALA A 114 14.09 16.34 -20.99
N GLY A 115 14.54 15.23 -20.42
CA GLY A 115 15.77 15.20 -19.62
C GLY A 115 15.67 15.90 -18.26
N ILE A 116 14.45 16.02 -17.73
CA ILE A 116 14.18 16.60 -16.40
C ILE A 116 13.32 15.62 -15.61
N GLY A 117 13.80 15.19 -14.44
CA GLY A 117 13.05 14.38 -13.50
C GLY A 117 12.43 15.19 -12.35
N LEU A 118 11.42 14.60 -11.70
CA LEU A 118 10.77 15.16 -10.52
C LEU A 118 11.18 14.36 -9.27
N ASP A 119 11.85 15.00 -8.31
CA ASP A 119 12.34 14.37 -7.06
C ASP A 119 11.50 14.83 -5.86
N ILE A 120 10.87 13.86 -5.19
CA ILE A 120 9.97 14.05 -4.06
C ILE A 120 10.59 13.36 -2.84
N LYS A 121 11.05 14.14 -1.86
CA LYS A 121 11.74 13.59 -0.70
C LYS A 121 11.15 14.10 0.62
N GLY A 122 10.54 13.21 1.41
CA GLY A 122 9.90 13.55 2.69
C GLY A 122 8.70 14.48 2.53
N GLN A 123 7.96 14.36 1.43
CA GLN A 123 6.86 15.25 1.08
C GLN A 123 5.52 14.51 0.99
N GLN A 124 4.43 15.26 0.93
CA GLN A 124 3.08 14.70 0.91
C GLN A 124 2.10 15.53 0.09
N ASN A 125 0.98 14.92 -0.31
CA ASN A 125 -0.13 15.59 -0.97
C ASN A 125 0.28 16.22 -2.31
N ILE A 126 0.75 15.38 -3.23
CA ILE A 126 1.29 15.81 -4.53
C ILE A 126 0.53 15.13 -5.66
N ILE A 127 0.09 15.91 -6.63
CA ILE A 127 -0.56 15.46 -7.86
C ILE A 127 0.33 15.84 -9.04
N ILE A 128 0.68 14.85 -9.87
CA ILE A 128 1.44 15.03 -11.12
C ILE A 128 0.57 14.46 -12.23
N ARG A 129 0.12 15.31 -13.16
CA ARG A 129 -0.85 14.91 -14.19
C ARG A 129 -0.47 15.42 -15.57
N ASN A 130 -0.81 14.65 -16.59
CA ASN A 130 -0.89 15.11 -17.99
C ASN A 130 0.43 15.64 -18.56
N LEU A 131 1.54 15.01 -18.19
CA LEU A 131 2.89 15.39 -18.60
C LEU A 131 3.54 14.28 -19.42
N THR A 132 4.25 14.64 -20.48
CA THR A 132 5.26 13.77 -21.08
C THR A 132 6.59 13.99 -20.35
N ILE A 133 7.15 12.93 -19.76
CA ILE A 133 8.43 12.97 -19.03
C ILE A 133 9.35 11.90 -19.63
N HIS A 134 10.47 12.30 -20.19
CA HIS A 134 11.34 11.34 -20.82
C HIS A 134 12.84 11.65 -20.69
N HIS A 135 13.66 10.59 -20.82
CA HIS A 135 15.12 10.67 -20.74
C HIS A 135 15.62 11.41 -19.50
N ALA A 136 14.92 11.27 -18.39
CA ALA A 136 15.30 11.87 -17.12
C ALA A 136 16.37 11.02 -16.42
N ASP A 137 17.42 11.66 -15.91
CA ASP A 137 18.49 11.01 -15.18
C ASP A 137 18.47 11.46 -13.71
N PRO A 138 18.35 10.53 -12.72
CA PRO A 138 18.25 9.06 -12.87
C PRO A 138 16.83 8.57 -13.14
N ASP A 139 15.79 9.23 -12.62
CA ASP A 139 14.40 8.79 -12.64
C ASP A 139 13.47 9.84 -13.26
N GLY A 140 12.39 9.41 -13.89
CA GLY A 140 11.35 10.31 -14.37
C GLY A 140 10.60 10.98 -13.20
N ILE A 141 10.04 10.16 -12.31
CA ILE A 141 9.38 10.57 -11.06
C ILE A 141 9.89 9.68 -9.93
N ALA A 142 10.61 10.27 -8.98
CA ALA A 142 11.13 9.55 -7.82
C ALA A 142 10.53 10.09 -6.51
N ALA A 143 9.94 9.20 -5.69
CA ALA A 143 9.49 9.54 -4.36
C ALA A 143 10.20 8.69 -3.30
N ARG A 144 10.67 9.35 -2.23
CA ARG A 144 11.35 8.72 -1.09
C ARG A 144 10.82 9.27 0.22
N SER A 145 10.44 8.37 1.13
CA SER A 145 9.86 8.73 2.45
C SER A 145 8.69 9.72 2.32
N SER A 146 7.84 9.52 1.32
CA SER A 146 6.79 10.45 0.92
C SER A 146 5.44 9.74 0.85
N HIS A 147 4.33 10.48 0.95
CA HIS A 147 3.02 9.83 0.94
C HIS A 147 1.93 10.69 0.29
N HIS A 148 0.83 10.04 -0.11
CA HIS A 148 -0.28 10.63 -0.84
C HIS A 148 0.21 11.34 -2.10
N ILE A 149 0.66 10.51 -3.06
CA ILE A 149 1.11 10.96 -4.37
C ILE A 149 0.24 10.32 -5.44
N TRP A 150 -0.29 11.14 -6.32
CA TRP A 150 -1.06 10.70 -7.47
C TRP A 150 -0.36 11.10 -8.76
N VAL A 151 0.04 10.09 -9.55
CA VAL A 151 0.59 10.25 -10.89
C VAL A 151 -0.49 9.79 -11.88
N ASP A 152 -0.91 10.67 -12.79
CA ASP A 152 -2.09 10.43 -13.60
C ASP A 152 -1.93 10.97 -15.02
N HIS A 153 -2.38 10.21 -16.01
CA HIS A 153 -2.32 10.60 -17.43
C HIS A 153 -0.93 11.10 -17.89
N CYS A 154 0.14 10.53 -17.32
CA CYS A 154 1.49 10.84 -17.78
C CYS A 154 1.97 9.86 -18.84
N ASP A 155 2.81 10.36 -19.73
CA ASP A 155 3.55 9.59 -20.72
C ASP A 155 5.01 9.56 -20.30
N VAL A 156 5.53 8.38 -19.88
CA VAL A 156 6.85 8.27 -19.25
C VAL A 156 7.69 7.20 -19.94
N TYR A 157 8.84 7.60 -20.50
CA TYR A 157 9.72 6.71 -21.25
C TYR A 157 11.16 7.23 -21.33
N SER A 158 12.11 6.43 -21.83
CA SER A 158 13.47 6.89 -22.13
C SER A 158 14.15 6.22 -23.32
N GLU A 159 13.44 5.47 -24.12
CA GLU A 159 13.93 4.65 -25.25
C GLU A 159 14.52 3.29 -24.82
N ASP A 160 14.70 2.44 -25.83
CA ASP A 160 15.26 1.12 -25.67
C ASP A 160 16.79 1.25 -25.49
N GLU A 161 17.28 0.96 -24.30
CA GLU A 161 18.65 1.25 -23.92
C GLU A 161 19.62 0.10 -24.26
N PRO A 162 20.74 0.40 -24.88
CA PRO A 162 21.80 -0.59 -25.04
C PRO A 162 22.50 -0.91 -23.71
N VAL A 163 22.47 -0.02 -22.71
CA VAL A 163 23.06 -0.21 -21.39
C VAL A 163 22.01 -0.08 -20.32
N LYS A 164 21.77 -1.16 -19.61
CA LYS A 164 20.70 -1.35 -18.61
C LYS A 164 20.63 -0.31 -17.47
N GLU A 165 21.72 0.40 -17.21
CA GLU A 165 21.86 1.36 -16.11
C GLU A 165 22.03 2.81 -16.60
N ASP A 166 21.76 3.09 -17.87
CA ASP A 166 21.94 4.43 -18.43
C ASP A 166 20.93 5.44 -17.87
N TRP A 167 19.67 5.05 -17.72
CA TRP A 167 18.64 5.72 -16.92
C TRP A 167 18.09 4.73 -15.89
N ASP A 168 17.75 5.14 -14.68
CA ASP A 168 17.39 4.18 -13.62
C ASP A 168 15.93 3.75 -13.70
N GLY A 169 14.98 4.57 -13.27
CA GLY A 169 13.56 4.22 -13.24
C GLY A 169 12.68 5.22 -13.95
N LEU A 170 11.44 4.84 -14.26
CA LEU A 170 10.45 5.78 -14.77
C LEU A 170 9.62 6.37 -13.65
N VAL A 171 9.03 5.52 -12.77
CA VAL A 171 8.23 5.96 -11.61
C VAL A 171 8.62 5.13 -10.39
N ASP A 172 9.52 5.63 -9.59
CA ASP A 172 10.09 4.93 -8.44
C ASP A 172 9.61 5.53 -7.11
N LEU A 173 8.96 4.70 -6.28
CA LEU A 173 8.29 5.08 -5.04
C LEU A 173 8.85 4.24 -3.90
N THR A 174 9.93 4.71 -3.26
CA THR A 174 10.78 3.89 -2.37
C THR A 174 10.96 4.49 -0.98
N VAL A 175 11.70 3.79 -0.12
CA VAL A 175 12.14 4.25 1.21
C VAL A 175 10.95 4.66 2.09
N GLY A 176 9.98 3.74 2.29
CA GLY A 176 8.80 3.97 3.13
C GLY A 176 7.74 4.89 2.54
N SER A 177 7.81 5.19 1.24
CA SER A 177 6.74 5.91 0.55
C SER A 177 5.44 5.11 0.54
N SER A 178 4.29 5.77 0.74
CA SER A 178 3.01 5.10 0.95
C SER A 178 1.82 5.91 0.45
N TYR A 179 0.66 5.25 0.31
CA TYR A 179 -0.58 5.87 -0.17
C TYR A 179 -0.44 6.50 -1.55
N LEU A 180 -0.02 5.68 -2.50
CA LEU A 180 0.34 6.07 -3.84
C LEU A 180 -0.70 5.55 -4.84
N THR A 181 -0.95 6.31 -5.90
CA THR A 181 -1.73 5.85 -7.04
C THR A 181 -1.06 6.30 -8.34
N VAL A 182 -0.89 5.35 -9.27
CA VAL A 182 -0.45 5.59 -10.64
C VAL A 182 -1.58 5.15 -11.57
N SER A 183 -2.14 6.07 -12.34
CA SER A 183 -3.34 5.80 -13.13
C SER A 183 -3.30 6.43 -14.52
N TYR A 184 -3.91 5.75 -15.49
CA TYR A 184 -4.03 6.21 -16.87
C TYR A 184 -2.70 6.68 -17.50
N CYS A 185 -1.56 6.18 -17.00
CA CYS A 185 -0.24 6.51 -17.52
C CYS A 185 0.18 5.57 -18.65
N TYR A 186 0.83 6.13 -19.66
CA TYR A 186 1.55 5.38 -20.68
C TYR A 186 3.00 5.26 -20.25
N ILE A 187 3.41 4.05 -19.87
CA ILE A 187 4.74 3.75 -19.34
C ILE A 187 5.39 2.77 -20.30
N HIS A 188 6.43 3.23 -20.99
CA HIS A 188 6.90 2.46 -22.13
C HIS A 188 8.37 2.69 -22.47
N ASP A 189 8.89 1.84 -23.39
CA ASP A 189 10.22 1.95 -23.98
C ASP A 189 11.30 2.20 -22.92
N HIS A 190 11.41 1.27 -21.96
CA HIS A 190 12.38 1.35 -20.88
C HIS A 190 12.68 0.01 -20.24
N HIS A 191 13.86 -0.14 -19.64
CA HIS A 191 14.26 -1.38 -18.98
C HIS A 191 13.58 -1.60 -17.61
N LYS A 192 13.49 -0.58 -16.74
CA LYS A 192 12.98 -0.64 -15.35
C LYS A 192 11.84 0.35 -15.13
N ALA A 193 10.58 -0.09 -15.20
CA ALA A 193 9.44 0.83 -15.24
C ALA A 193 9.08 1.46 -13.89
N CYS A 194 8.61 0.67 -12.92
CA CYS A 194 8.09 1.18 -11.64
C CYS A 194 8.57 0.35 -10.46
N LEU A 195 9.21 0.97 -9.50
CA LEU A 195 9.70 0.31 -8.30
C LEU A 195 8.96 0.80 -7.05
N LEU A 196 8.38 -0.14 -6.30
CA LEU A 196 7.88 0.08 -4.95
C LEU A 196 8.72 -0.76 -3.98
N ASN A 197 9.67 -0.17 -3.30
CA ASN A 197 10.74 -0.76 -2.51
C ASN A 197 12.00 -1.10 -3.32
N ALA A 198 13.13 -0.58 -2.86
CA ALA A 198 14.42 -0.72 -3.55
C ALA A 198 15.12 -2.09 -3.36
N GLY A 199 14.64 -2.97 -2.48
CA GLY A 199 15.21 -4.30 -2.28
C GLY A 199 15.06 -4.86 -0.87
N THR A 200 15.50 -6.09 -0.67
CA THR A 200 15.34 -6.85 0.59
C THR A 200 15.98 -6.19 1.81
N MET A 201 16.93 -5.29 1.61
CA MET A 201 17.65 -4.60 2.68
C MET A 201 17.00 -3.28 3.13
N HIS A 202 15.85 -2.90 2.54
CA HIS A 202 15.12 -1.68 2.87
C HIS A 202 13.96 -1.98 3.83
N PHE A 203 14.32 -2.36 5.06
CA PHE A 203 13.36 -2.75 6.12
C PHE A 203 12.44 -1.63 6.56
N GLU A 204 12.85 -0.38 6.36
CA GLU A 204 12.02 0.81 6.57
C GLU A 204 10.73 0.79 5.77
N ASP A 205 10.67 -0.01 4.71
CA ASP A 205 9.50 -0.18 3.86
C ASP A 205 8.46 -1.15 4.45
N ASN A 206 8.86 -1.99 5.42
CA ASN A 206 7.96 -3.01 5.96
C ASN A 206 6.73 -2.39 6.64
N GLY A 207 5.56 -2.84 6.19
CA GLY A 207 4.26 -2.35 6.67
C GLY A 207 3.88 -0.94 6.21
N LYS A 208 4.72 -0.24 5.44
CA LYS A 208 4.49 1.13 4.97
C LYS A 208 4.01 1.18 3.53
N ASN A 209 4.77 0.63 2.60
CA ASN A 209 4.51 0.76 1.17
C ASN A 209 3.09 0.32 0.79
N ARG A 210 2.29 1.23 0.27
CA ARG A 210 0.93 0.98 -0.23
C ARG A 210 0.75 1.71 -1.54
N ALA A 211 0.49 0.95 -2.60
CA ALA A 211 0.32 1.54 -3.93
C ALA A 211 -0.81 0.90 -4.72
N THR A 212 -1.48 1.71 -5.50
CA THR A 212 -2.45 1.30 -6.51
C THR A 212 -1.92 1.67 -7.90
N TYR A 213 -1.99 0.71 -8.81
CA TYR A 213 -1.69 0.91 -10.24
C TYR A 213 -2.91 0.49 -11.05
N HIS A 214 -3.55 1.43 -11.76
CA HIS A 214 -4.74 1.09 -12.50
C HIS A 214 -4.87 1.85 -13.83
N HIS A 215 -5.46 1.19 -14.82
CA HIS A 215 -5.70 1.74 -16.16
C HIS A 215 -4.44 2.28 -16.86
N ASN A 216 -3.27 1.78 -16.49
CA ASN A 216 -2.02 2.12 -17.15
C ASN A 216 -1.79 1.20 -18.36
N ALA A 217 -1.08 1.69 -19.35
CA ALA A 217 -0.51 0.86 -20.41
C ALA A 217 1.00 0.72 -20.20
N PHE A 218 1.44 -0.50 -19.95
CA PHE A 218 2.85 -0.87 -19.87
C PHE A 218 3.24 -1.55 -21.19
N MET A 219 4.11 -0.93 -21.96
CA MET A 219 4.44 -1.42 -23.29
C MET A 219 5.92 -1.30 -23.61
N ARG A 220 6.51 -2.37 -24.16
CA ARG A 220 7.94 -2.39 -24.51
C ARG A 220 8.84 -2.00 -23.35
N THR A 221 8.52 -2.54 -22.17
CA THR A 221 9.34 -2.45 -20.95
C THR A 221 9.92 -3.83 -20.65
N ASP A 222 11.04 -3.89 -19.94
CA ASP A 222 11.60 -5.20 -19.60
C ASP A 222 11.04 -5.75 -18.29
N GLN A 223 11.05 -4.94 -17.22
CA GLN A 223 10.66 -5.40 -15.89
C GLN A 223 10.08 -4.28 -15.02
N ARG A 224 9.55 -4.65 -13.85
CA ARG A 224 9.02 -3.74 -12.82
C ARG A 224 7.74 -3.01 -13.27
N ASN A 225 6.71 -3.76 -13.64
CA ASN A 225 5.45 -3.19 -14.13
C ASN A 225 4.21 -3.47 -13.25
N PRO A 226 4.21 -3.20 -11.92
CA PRO A 226 5.32 -2.75 -11.07
C PRO A 226 6.11 -3.89 -10.40
N ARG A 227 7.24 -3.57 -9.74
CA ARG A 227 7.91 -4.44 -8.76
C ARG A 227 7.60 -3.96 -7.35
N ILE A 228 7.09 -4.86 -6.49
CA ILE A 228 6.60 -4.54 -5.16
C ILE A 228 7.31 -5.38 -4.10
N GLY A 229 7.87 -4.72 -3.08
CA GLY A 229 8.46 -5.35 -1.91
C GLY A 229 7.90 -4.78 -0.61
N TYR A 230 7.82 -5.59 0.46
CA TYR A 230 7.36 -5.26 1.81
C TYR A 230 5.95 -4.67 1.95
N GLY A 231 5.29 -4.32 0.87
CA GLY A 231 4.09 -3.50 0.88
C GLY A 231 2.83 -4.21 0.43
N LEU A 232 1.79 -3.40 0.28
CA LEU A 232 0.49 -3.79 -0.26
C LEU A 232 0.33 -3.18 -1.65
N GLY A 233 0.18 -4.02 -2.66
CA GLY A 233 -0.04 -3.60 -4.04
C GLY A 233 -1.43 -3.96 -4.53
N HIS A 234 -2.15 -3.00 -5.11
CA HIS A 234 -3.37 -3.26 -5.85
C HIS A 234 -3.18 -2.85 -7.30
N VAL A 235 -3.19 -3.81 -8.20
CA VAL A 235 -2.85 -3.64 -9.61
C VAL A 235 -4.04 -4.10 -10.44
N PHE A 236 -4.86 -3.18 -10.97
CA PHE A 236 -6.09 -3.55 -11.64
C PHE A 236 -6.35 -2.79 -12.95
N SER A 237 -7.01 -3.47 -13.87
CA SER A 237 -7.41 -2.90 -15.17
C SER A 237 -6.25 -2.24 -15.95
N ASN A 238 -5.04 -2.81 -15.89
CA ASN A 238 -3.89 -2.36 -16.66
C ASN A 238 -3.73 -3.19 -17.94
N TYR A 239 -3.13 -2.59 -18.95
CA TYR A 239 -2.77 -3.22 -20.22
C TYR A 239 -1.27 -3.47 -20.29
N TYR A 240 -0.88 -4.70 -20.62
CA TYR A 240 0.52 -5.11 -20.76
C TYR A 240 0.79 -5.68 -22.13
N GLN A 241 1.79 -5.14 -22.84
CA GLN A 241 2.18 -5.61 -24.16
C GLN A 241 3.70 -5.55 -24.35
N LYS A 242 4.29 -6.59 -24.96
CA LYS A 242 5.73 -6.67 -25.23
C LYS A 242 6.60 -6.43 -23.97
N ILE A 243 6.28 -7.14 -22.91
CA ILE A 243 7.06 -7.13 -21.68
C ILE A 243 8.19 -8.16 -21.80
N GLY A 244 9.43 -7.75 -21.54
CA GLY A 244 10.60 -8.58 -21.73
C GLY A 244 10.75 -9.64 -20.64
N SER A 245 11.13 -9.24 -19.43
CA SER A 245 11.43 -10.14 -18.33
C SER A 245 10.17 -10.55 -17.52
N TYR A 246 9.48 -9.60 -16.91
CA TYR A 246 8.22 -9.86 -16.20
C TYR A 246 7.35 -8.60 -16.09
N ALA A 247 6.03 -8.79 -15.97
CA ALA A 247 5.11 -7.68 -15.72
C ALA A 247 5.06 -7.33 -14.22
N ILE A 248 4.25 -8.00 -13.42
CA ILE A 248 4.12 -7.72 -11.98
C ILE A 248 5.10 -8.60 -11.20
N GLY A 249 6.04 -7.97 -10.50
CA GLY A 249 7.00 -8.65 -9.64
C GLY A 249 6.74 -8.42 -8.16
N VAL A 250 6.85 -9.48 -7.35
CA VAL A 250 6.75 -9.37 -5.89
C VAL A 250 7.95 -9.98 -5.21
N HIS A 251 8.28 -9.46 -4.03
CA HIS A 251 9.30 -10.04 -3.16
C HIS A 251 9.08 -9.61 -1.71
N THR A 252 9.83 -10.20 -0.80
CA THR A 252 10.01 -9.77 0.59
C THR A 252 8.68 -9.42 1.26
N GLN A 253 7.82 -10.45 1.44
CA GLN A 253 6.54 -10.37 2.12
C GLN A 253 5.50 -9.38 1.53
N ALA A 254 5.75 -8.82 0.35
CA ALA A 254 4.76 -8.01 -0.34
C ALA A 254 3.47 -8.80 -0.57
N GLN A 255 2.33 -8.15 -0.45
CA GLN A 255 1.03 -8.74 -0.76
C GLN A 255 0.37 -7.93 -1.88
N THR A 256 0.12 -8.57 -2.99
CA THR A 256 -0.40 -7.93 -4.19
C THR A 256 -1.71 -8.59 -4.63
N VAL A 257 -2.71 -7.79 -4.92
CA VAL A 257 -3.91 -8.20 -5.64
C VAL A 257 -3.80 -7.66 -7.05
N SER A 258 -3.74 -8.57 -8.03
CA SER A 258 -3.89 -8.33 -9.46
C SER A 258 -5.34 -8.56 -9.82
N GLU A 259 -5.99 -7.62 -10.50
CA GLU A 259 -7.42 -7.74 -10.79
C GLU A 259 -7.78 -7.17 -12.15
N GLN A 260 -8.48 -7.96 -12.97
CA GLN A 260 -8.97 -7.56 -14.29
C GLN A 260 -7.92 -6.90 -15.21
N ASN A 261 -6.66 -7.29 -15.10
CA ASN A 261 -5.62 -6.83 -16.00
C ASN A 261 -5.69 -7.57 -17.34
N TYR A 262 -5.19 -6.94 -18.39
CA TYR A 262 -5.05 -7.55 -19.72
C TYR A 262 -3.57 -7.77 -20.03
N PHE A 263 -3.14 -9.02 -20.06
CA PHE A 263 -1.79 -9.41 -20.50
C PHE A 263 -1.88 -9.93 -21.93
N ASP A 264 -1.29 -9.18 -22.86
CA ASP A 264 -1.24 -9.54 -24.26
C ASP A 264 -0.44 -10.84 -24.49
N ALA A 265 -0.66 -11.53 -25.62
CA ALA A 265 0.04 -12.77 -25.95
C ALA A 265 1.58 -12.61 -26.07
N THR A 266 2.09 -11.39 -26.12
CA THR A 266 3.53 -11.07 -26.12
C THR A 266 4.13 -11.00 -24.70
N VAL A 267 3.32 -11.10 -23.64
CA VAL A 267 3.77 -11.13 -22.25
C VAL A 267 4.04 -12.56 -21.83
N ASN A 268 5.30 -12.92 -21.70
CA ASN A 268 5.69 -14.28 -21.34
C ASN A 268 5.58 -14.57 -19.85
N HIS A 269 5.85 -13.58 -19.00
CA HIS A 269 5.85 -13.68 -17.55
C HIS A 269 4.97 -12.60 -16.93
N PRO A 270 3.63 -12.83 -16.86
CA PRO A 270 2.70 -11.89 -16.22
C PRO A 270 3.05 -11.60 -14.76
N PHE A 271 3.56 -12.62 -14.06
CA PHE A 271 3.92 -12.53 -12.64
C PHE A 271 5.28 -13.12 -12.37
N GLU A 272 6.01 -12.54 -11.42
CA GLU A 272 7.29 -13.06 -10.93
C GLU A 272 7.38 -12.92 -9.41
N ASN A 273 7.78 -14.00 -8.73
CA ASN A 273 8.20 -13.96 -7.34
C ASN A 273 9.73 -13.98 -7.32
N LEU A 274 10.32 -12.80 -7.21
CA LEU A 274 11.72 -12.56 -7.58
C LEU A 274 12.76 -13.38 -6.81
N TYR A 275 12.46 -13.81 -5.61
CA TYR A 275 13.39 -14.58 -4.79
C TYR A 275 12.85 -15.97 -4.39
N ALA A 276 11.76 -16.42 -5.03
CA ALA A 276 11.15 -17.72 -4.75
C ALA A 276 12.09 -18.91 -4.94
N LYS A 277 13.10 -18.78 -5.83
CA LYS A 277 14.12 -19.81 -6.05
C LYS A 277 14.97 -20.09 -4.81
N SER A 278 15.10 -19.11 -3.90
CA SER A 278 15.80 -19.30 -2.63
C SER A 278 15.01 -20.14 -1.63
N LYS A 279 13.71 -20.37 -1.87
CA LYS A 279 12.77 -21.00 -0.94
C LYS A 279 12.73 -20.36 0.46
N ASP A 280 13.23 -19.14 0.55
CA ASP A 280 13.28 -18.34 1.76
C ASP A 280 11.95 -17.59 1.91
N GLU A 281 11.20 -17.87 2.97
CA GLU A 281 9.91 -17.25 3.24
C GLU A 281 10.01 -15.72 3.32
N ALA A 282 11.14 -15.23 3.85
CA ALA A 282 11.42 -13.80 3.98
C ALA A 282 11.50 -13.08 2.63
N SER A 283 12.07 -13.76 1.64
CA SER A 283 12.32 -13.17 0.34
C SER A 283 11.14 -13.30 -0.61
N CYS A 284 10.17 -14.17 -0.30
CA CYS A 284 8.96 -14.36 -1.12
C CYS A 284 7.94 -13.25 -0.91
N GLY A 285 7.23 -12.90 -1.97
CA GLY A 285 5.99 -12.12 -1.92
C GLY A 285 4.78 -12.98 -2.26
N PHE A 286 3.59 -12.37 -2.24
CA PHE A 286 2.32 -13.04 -2.50
C PHE A 286 1.53 -12.28 -3.56
N ILE A 287 1.00 -13.00 -4.56
CA ILE A 287 0.10 -12.45 -5.59
C ILE A 287 -1.20 -13.26 -5.58
N ILE A 288 -2.32 -12.56 -5.53
CA ILE A 288 -3.64 -13.11 -5.80
C ILE A 288 -4.14 -12.46 -7.08
N ASP A 289 -4.50 -13.26 -8.08
CA ASP A 289 -5.16 -12.76 -9.29
C ASP A 289 -6.66 -12.93 -9.22
N ARG A 290 -7.38 -11.93 -9.70
CA ARG A 290 -8.84 -11.89 -9.78
C ARG A 290 -9.26 -11.52 -11.20
N ASN A 291 -9.58 -12.54 -12.01
CA ASN A 291 -10.18 -12.37 -13.34
C ASN A 291 -9.35 -11.57 -14.37
N SER A 292 -8.03 -11.60 -14.31
CA SER A 292 -7.21 -11.05 -15.39
C SER A 292 -7.28 -11.94 -16.64
N TYR A 293 -7.10 -11.32 -17.82
CA TYR A 293 -6.95 -12.02 -19.09
C TYR A 293 -5.49 -12.29 -19.40
N PHE A 294 -5.19 -13.50 -19.83
CA PHE A 294 -3.85 -13.92 -20.24
C PHE A 294 -3.89 -14.37 -21.69
N GLY A 295 -3.18 -13.67 -22.54
CA GLY A 295 -3.09 -13.98 -23.97
C GLY A 295 -2.35 -15.27 -24.30
N LYS A 296 -1.66 -15.86 -23.32
CA LYS A 296 -1.07 -17.19 -23.34
C LYS A 296 -1.49 -18.01 -22.15
N GLU A 297 -1.53 -19.33 -22.29
CA GLU A 297 -1.68 -20.22 -21.16
C GLU A 297 -0.51 -20.06 -20.18
N LEU A 298 -0.83 -19.87 -18.92
CA LEU A 298 0.17 -19.74 -17.88
C LEU A 298 0.84 -21.11 -17.62
N SER A 299 2.16 -21.10 -17.57
CA SER A 299 2.92 -22.27 -17.15
C SER A 299 2.49 -22.70 -15.73
N PRO A 300 2.41 -24.02 -15.44
CA PRO A 300 2.14 -24.53 -14.09
C PRO A 300 3.12 -23.99 -13.02
N GLU A 301 4.30 -23.55 -13.40
CA GLU A 301 5.31 -22.94 -12.51
C GLU A 301 4.85 -21.60 -11.93
N PHE A 302 3.93 -20.90 -12.60
CA PHE A 302 3.28 -19.68 -12.12
C PHE A 302 2.07 -19.92 -11.23
N LYS A 303 1.99 -21.07 -10.56
CA LYS A 303 1.00 -21.22 -9.48
C LYS A 303 1.37 -20.26 -8.36
N PHE A 304 0.49 -19.29 -8.19
CA PHE A 304 0.66 -18.20 -7.24
C PHE A 304 0.86 -18.71 -5.83
N GLN A 305 1.77 -18.12 -5.11
CA GLN A 305 1.88 -18.31 -3.68
C GLN A 305 0.75 -17.52 -3.01
N THR A 306 -0.40 -18.18 -2.83
CA THR A 306 -1.60 -17.60 -2.22
C THR A 306 -1.68 -17.89 -0.73
N THR A 307 -0.96 -18.91 -0.25
CA THR A 307 -0.94 -19.27 1.17
C THR A 307 -0.31 -18.17 1.99
N GLY A 308 -1.07 -17.61 2.95
CA GLY A 308 -0.63 -16.49 3.80
C GLY A 308 -0.98 -15.10 3.27
N ALA A 309 -1.50 -14.96 2.05
CA ALA A 309 -2.00 -13.69 1.55
C ALA A 309 -3.28 -13.28 2.29
N SER A 310 -3.27 -12.11 2.91
CA SER A 310 -4.41 -11.58 3.69
C SER A 310 -4.88 -10.21 3.23
N PHE A 311 -4.19 -9.61 2.26
CA PHE A 311 -4.54 -8.29 1.76
C PHE A 311 -5.86 -8.29 0.99
N LYS A 312 -6.72 -7.35 1.35
CA LYS A 312 -8.03 -7.12 0.73
C LYS A 312 -8.18 -5.63 0.45
N PRO A 313 -8.03 -5.17 -0.82
CA PRO A 313 -8.13 -3.75 -1.19
C PRO A 313 -9.43 -3.10 -0.76
N GLU A 314 -10.55 -3.84 -0.85
CA GLU A 314 -11.90 -3.42 -0.44
C GLU A 314 -12.02 -3.01 1.03
N ARG A 315 -11.04 -3.35 1.85
CA ARG A 315 -10.96 -2.88 3.24
C ARG A 315 -10.40 -1.47 3.37
N TRP A 316 -9.79 -0.93 2.31
CA TRP A 316 -9.07 0.34 2.33
C TRP A 316 -9.84 1.44 1.61
N TYR A 317 -10.46 1.12 0.47
CA TYR A 317 -11.19 2.07 -0.35
C TYR A 317 -12.19 1.35 -1.25
N ASP A 318 -13.17 2.09 -1.76
CA ASP A 318 -14.12 1.58 -2.73
C ASP A 318 -13.56 1.75 -4.15
N TYR A 319 -13.52 0.66 -4.92
CA TYR A 319 -12.96 0.67 -6.28
C TYR A 319 -13.75 -0.18 -7.28
N ALA A 320 -14.69 -0.98 -6.79
CA ALA A 320 -15.41 -1.92 -7.66
C ALA A 320 -16.10 -1.23 -8.86
N PHE A 321 -16.52 0.02 -8.68
CA PHE A 321 -17.10 0.83 -9.74
C PHE A 321 -16.09 1.26 -10.82
N ALA A 322 -14.80 1.22 -10.52
CA ALA A 322 -13.72 1.62 -11.41
C ALA A 322 -13.10 0.42 -12.16
N LEU A 323 -13.54 -0.81 -11.89
CA LEU A 323 -13.04 -1.98 -12.60
C LEU A 323 -13.50 -1.95 -14.06
N THR A 324 -12.55 -2.09 -14.97
CA THR A 324 -12.78 -2.24 -16.40
C THR A 324 -12.51 -3.68 -16.80
N ALA A 325 -13.45 -4.32 -17.50
CA ALA A 325 -13.27 -5.69 -17.96
C ALA A 325 -12.01 -5.83 -18.85
N PRO A 326 -11.24 -6.92 -18.74
CA PRO A 326 -9.94 -7.02 -19.40
C PRO A 326 -9.99 -6.78 -20.93
N ASN A 327 -11.01 -7.25 -21.60
CA ASN A 327 -11.19 -7.04 -23.05
C ASN A 327 -11.49 -5.58 -23.45
N GLU A 328 -11.92 -4.76 -22.51
CA GLU A 328 -12.14 -3.32 -22.70
C GLU A 328 -10.89 -2.50 -22.34
N VAL A 329 -10.04 -3.00 -21.43
CA VAL A 329 -8.83 -2.29 -20.97
C VAL A 329 -7.91 -1.95 -22.15
N ALA A 330 -7.66 -2.90 -23.06
CA ALA A 330 -6.79 -2.67 -24.21
C ALA A 330 -7.31 -1.57 -25.15
N LYS A 331 -8.62 -1.27 -25.12
CA LYS A 331 -9.24 -0.23 -25.97
C LYS A 331 -9.04 1.18 -25.42
N LEU A 332 -8.65 1.32 -24.15
CA LEU A 332 -8.37 2.62 -23.53
C LEU A 332 -7.13 3.28 -24.15
N TYR A 333 -6.15 2.48 -24.53
CA TYR A 333 -4.97 2.94 -25.25
C TYR A 333 -5.27 3.02 -26.76
N PRO A 334 -4.81 4.08 -27.48
CA PRO A 334 -4.01 5.22 -26.99
C PRO A 334 -4.83 6.44 -26.53
N ASN A 335 -6.14 6.40 -26.60
CA ASN A 335 -6.96 7.62 -26.53
C ASN A 335 -7.26 8.12 -25.11
N GLN A 336 -7.21 7.23 -24.11
CA GLN A 336 -7.55 7.54 -22.71
C GLN A 336 -6.39 7.29 -21.75
N VAL A 337 -5.21 6.95 -22.26
CA VAL A 337 -3.99 6.68 -21.49
C VAL A 337 -2.88 7.59 -21.96
N GLY A 338 -2.14 8.18 -21.04
CA GLY A 338 -1.21 9.27 -21.33
C GLY A 338 -1.90 10.63 -21.42
N PRO A 339 -1.19 11.70 -21.86
CA PRO A 339 -1.70 13.06 -21.86
C PRO A 339 -2.91 13.28 -22.78
N VAL A 340 -3.96 13.87 -22.20
CA VAL A 340 -5.23 14.17 -22.87
C VAL A 340 -5.52 15.68 -22.89
N GLU A 341 -6.43 16.11 -23.76
CA GLU A 341 -6.81 17.52 -23.91
C GLU A 341 -7.67 18.00 -22.74
N GLY A 342 -7.36 19.18 -22.18
CA GLY A 342 -8.22 19.92 -21.26
C GLY A 342 -8.15 19.48 -19.79
N LEU A 343 -7.30 18.53 -19.46
CA LEU A 343 -7.20 17.99 -18.10
C LEU A 343 -6.73 19.05 -17.08
N GLU A 344 -5.99 20.07 -17.54
CA GLU A 344 -5.58 21.23 -16.73
C GLU A 344 -6.77 22.12 -16.31
N ASN A 345 -7.92 21.97 -16.97
CA ASN A 345 -9.15 22.68 -16.64
C ASN A 345 -10.13 21.84 -15.79
N GLU A 346 -9.72 20.68 -15.33
CA GLU A 346 -10.53 19.81 -14.48
C GLU A 346 -10.30 20.13 -13.00
N PRO A 347 -11.34 20.50 -12.23
CA PRO A 347 -11.20 20.68 -10.77
C PRO A 347 -10.86 19.37 -10.09
N ILE A 348 -9.89 19.40 -9.18
CA ILE A 348 -9.66 18.30 -8.23
C ILE A 348 -10.71 18.38 -7.13
N LEU A 349 -11.38 17.27 -6.87
CA LEU A 349 -12.45 17.17 -5.90
C LEU A 349 -11.99 16.43 -4.63
N TRP A 350 -12.41 16.91 -3.48
CA TRP A 350 -12.26 16.21 -2.20
C TRP A 350 -13.64 16.17 -1.47
N PRO A 351 -14.13 15.02 -1.00
CA PRO A 351 -13.49 13.68 -1.00
C PRO A 351 -13.23 13.12 -2.39
N GLY A 352 -12.10 12.38 -2.53
CA GLY A 352 -11.70 11.76 -3.78
C GLY A 352 -12.63 10.63 -4.22
N ASN A 353 -12.47 10.16 -5.46
CA ASN A 353 -13.34 9.14 -6.03
C ASN A 353 -13.07 7.77 -5.40
N GLY A 354 -14.10 7.14 -4.81
CA GLY A 354 -13.98 5.91 -4.03
C GLY A 354 -13.51 6.08 -2.59
N ALA A 355 -13.37 7.33 -2.10
CA ALA A 355 -13.02 7.58 -0.71
C ALA A 355 -14.09 7.01 0.24
N THR A 356 -13.65 6.36 1.31
CA THR A 356 -14.51 5.80 2.35
C THR A 356 -14.25 6.46 3.70
N ASP A 357 -15.10 6.20 4.65
CA ASP A 357 -14.95 6.66 6.04
C ASP A 357 -14.89 8.19 6.20
N ILE A 358 -15.55 8.90 5.30
CA ILE A 358 -15.64 10.36 5.34
C ILE A 358 -16.52 10.78 6.49
N GLN A 359 -16.03 11.60 7.40
CA GLN A 359 -16.82 12.12 8.51
C GLN A 359 -17.96 13.02 8.02
N THR A 360 -19.10 12.96 8.69
CA THR A 360 -20.30 13.71 8.26
C THR A 360 -20.27 15.20 8.61
N ASN A 361 -19.34 15.62 9.46
CA ASN A 361 -19.13 17.03 9.82
C ASN A 361 -18.20 17.78 8.86
N VAL A 362 -17.62 17.10 7.87
CA VAL A 362 -16.80 17.75 6.84
C VAL A 362 -17.64 18.29 5.69
N LYS A 363 -17.09 19.23 4.95
CA LYS A 363 -17.68 19.77 3.73
C LYS A 363 -16.84 19.33 2.53
N PRO A 364 -17.45 18.76 1.49
CA PRO A 364 -16.75 18.53 0.23
C PRO A 364 -16.14 19.84 -0.30
N THR A 365 -14.96 19.77 -0.85
CA THR A 365 -14.23 20.92 -1.39
C THR A 365 -13.67 20.59 -2.77
N PHE A 366 -13.25 21.61 -3.51
CA PHE A 366 -12.68 21.44 -4.85
C PHE A 366 -11.64 22.52 -5.15
N SER A 367 -10.72 22.20 -6.06
CA SER A 367 -9.74 23.19 -6.52
C SER A 367 -10.37 24.19 -7.49
N ALA A 368 -9.86 25.41 -7.49
CA ALA A 368 -10.10 26.31 -8.61
C ALA A 368 -9.44 25.79 -9.89
N ILE A 369 -9.94 26.23 -11.04
CA ILE A 369 -9.29 26.14 -12.33
C ILE A 369 -8.89 27.53 -12.82
N ASP A 370 -7.98 27.61 -13.78
CA ASP A 370 -7.49 28.90 -14.28
C ASP A 370 -8.61 29.75 -14.89
N GLY A 371 -8.69 31.00 -14.45
CA GLY A 371 -9.73 31.94 -14.88
C GLY A 371 -11.14 31.63 -14.40
N MET A 372 -11.31 30.77 -13.37
CA MET A 372 -12.61 30.45 -12.79
C MET A 372 -13.30 31.70 -12.21
N THR A 373 -14.53 31.95 -12.62
CA THR A 373 -15.36 33.05 -12.14
C THR A 373 -16.50 32.59 -11.24
N LYS A 374 -16.95 31.36 -11.38
CA LYS A 374 -18.06 30.75 -10.64
C LYS A 374 -17.91 29.23 -10.65
N ALA A 375 -18.41 28.57 -9.61
CA ALA A 375 -18.61 27.13 -9.60
C ALA A 375 -19.99 26.75 -9.08
N GLU A 376 -20.50 25.61 -9.51
CA GLU A 376 -21.73 25.00 -9.05
C GLU A 376 -21.46 23.56 -8.65
N VAL A 377 -21.92 23.16 -7.48
CA VAL A 377 -21.76 21.81 -6.93
C VAL A 377 -23.06 21.06 -7.09
N TYR A 378 -22.97 19.85 -7.62
CA TYR A 378 -24.08 18.92 -7.77
C TYR A 378 -23.79 17.68 -6.94
N ILE A 379 -24.69 17.31 -6.04
CA ILE A 379 -24.50 16.17 -5.13
C ILE A 379 -25.83 15.47 -4.83
N GLY A 380 -25.77 14.17 -4.59
CA GLY A 380 -26.90 13.33 -4.24
C GLY A 380 -26.50 11.91 -3.89
N THR A 381 -27.46 11.11 -3.48
CA THR A 381 -27.29 9.67 -3.20
C THR A 381 -27.68 8.75 -4.37
N ASP A 382 -28.18 9.34 -5.45
CA ASP A 382 -28.52 8.67 -6.70
C ASP A 382 -27.77 9.39 -7.83
N ILE A 383 -26.88 8.69 -8.54
CA ILE A 383 -26.02 9.25 -9.59
C ILE A 383 -26.84 9.90 -10.72
N ASN A 384 -28.06 9.41 -10.98
CA ASN A 384 -28.94 9.93 -12.03
C ASN A 384 -29.78 11.12 -11.58
N ARG A 385 -29.68 11.54 -10.30
CA ARG A 385 -30.53 12.59 -9.71
C ARG A 385 -29.75 13.58 -8.86
N LEU A 386 -28.57 13.99 -9.34
CA LEU A 386 -27.75 14.96 -8.62
C LEU A 386 -28.40 16.35 -8.66
N LYS A 387 -28.40 17.03 -7.52
CA LYS A 387 -29.01 18.35 -7.38
C LYS A 387 -27.96 19.40 -7.08
N LYS A 388 -28.10 20.55 -7.73
CA LYS A 388 -27.33 21.74 -7.37
C LYS A 388 -27.55 22.07 -5.89
N THR A 389 -26.47 22.16 -5.13
CA THR A 389 -26.52 22.27 -3.68
C THR A 389 -25.56 23.34 -3.18
N ASN A 390 -25.99 24.09 -2.18
CA ASN A 390 -25.08 24.94 -1.42
C ASN A 390 -24.31 24.06 -0.44
N ILE A 391 -23.00 23.94 -0.67
CA ILE A 391 -22.10 23.06 0.09
C ILE A 391 -22.03 23.42 1.57
N GLU A 392 -22.16 24.72 1.91
CA GLU A 392 -22.14 25.18 3.30
C GLU A 392 -23.34 24.67 4.13
N ARG A 393 -24.46 24.44 3.45
CA ARG A 393 -25.69 23.93 4.05
C ARG A 393 -25.87 22.42 3.91
N LEU A 394 -24.90 21.75 3.31
CA LEU A 394 -24.94 20.31 3.12
C LEU A 394 -24.82 19.59 4.47
N ALA A 395 -25.77 18.69 4.74
CA ALA A 395 -25.74 17.76 5.86
C ALA A 395 -25.55 16.34 5.32
N LEU A 396 -24.41 15.74 5.61
CA LEU A 396 -24.12 14.36 5.25
C LEU A 396 -24.72 13.40 6.29
N ARG A 397 -25.24 12.27 5.83
CA ARG A 397 -25.76 11.18 6.69
C ARG A 397 -24.69 10.10 6.86
N PRO A 398 -24.60 9.44 8.03
CA PRO A 398 -23.71 8.31 8.25
C PRO A 398 -23.96 7.14 7.28
N ALA A 399 -22.94 6.32 7.05
CA ALA A 399 -22.97 5.11 6.23
C ALA A 399 -23.68 5.30 4.88
N THR A 400 -23.47 6.45 4.24
CA THR A 400 -24.21 6.83 3.02
C THR A 400 -23.21 7.12 1.89
N THR A 401 -23.45 6.51 0.72
CA THR A 401 -22.69 6.83 -0.50
C THR A 401 -23.31 8.06 -1.17
N TYR A 402 -22.46 9.02 -1.48
CA TYR A 402 -22.78 10.23 -2.23
C TYR A 402 -22.07 10.22 -3.56
N TYR A 403 -22.73 10.79 -4.58
CA TYR A 403 -22.18 11.07 -5.90
C TYR A 403 -22.17 12.57 -6.09
N TRP A 404 -21.12 13.12 -6.67
CA TRP A 404 -21.02 14.55 -6.82
C TRP A 404 -20.06 14.98 -7.92
N TYR A 405 -20.30 16.15 -8.47
CA TYR A 405 -19.41 16.82 -9.43
C TYR A 405 -19.47 18.33 -9.27
N VAL A 406 -18.50 19.01 -9.85
CA VAL A 406 -18.40 20.46 -9.89
C VAL A 406 -18.45 20.92 -11.34
N LYS A 407 -19.26 21.92 -11.62
CA LYS A 407 -19.27 22.67 -12.88
C LYS A 407 -18.63 24.02 -12.63
N ALA A 408 -17.42 24.22 -13.16
CA ALA A 408 -16.65 25.45 -13.07
C ALA A 408 -16.87 26.30 -14.32
N TYR A 409 -17.02 27.60 -14.15
CA TYR A 409 -17.26 28.55 -15.23
C TYR A 409 -16.07 29.50 -15.35
N THR A 410 -15.64 29.74 -16.60
CA THR A 410 -14.62 30.72 -16.97
C THR A 410 -15.20 31.67 -18.02
N LYS A 411 -14.44 32.70 -18.40
CA LYS A 411 -14.82 33.56 -19.54
C LYS A 411 -14.87 32.83 -20.88
N LYS A 412 -14.18 31.70 -20.99
CA LYS A 412 -14.08 30.88 -22.21
C LYS A 412 -15.15 29.77 -22.29
N GLY A 413 -15.89 29.52 -21.22
CA GLY A 413 -16.89 28.47 -21.18
C GLY A 413 -17.00 27.81 -19.81
N SER A 414 -17.61 26.63 -19.77
CA SER A 414 -17.74 25.84 -18.53
C SER A 414 -17.03 24.49 -18.66
N HIS A 415 -16.42 24.06 -17.56
CA HIS A 415 -15.76 22.77 -17.41
C HIS A 415 -16.45 21.98 -16.31
N GLN A 416 -16.78 20.74 -16.56
CA GLN A 416 -17.38 19.86 -15.57
C GLN A 416 -16.39 18.79 -15.17
N SER A 417 -16.22 18.58 -13.87
CA SER A 417 -15.43 17.45 -13.38
C SER A 417 -16.15 16.12 -13.69
N PRO A 418 -15.44 15.00 -13.69
CA PRO A 418 -16.06 13.69 -13.58
C PRO A 418 -16.98 13.61 -12.35
N VAL A 419 -17.91 12.65 -12.36
CA VAL A 419 -18.72 12.36 -11.16
C VAL A 419 -17.89 11.50 -10.22
N TYR A 420 -17.59 12.04 -9.03
CA TYR A 420 -16.94 11.30 -7.96
C TYR A 420 -17.99 10.66 -7.05
N ARG A 421 -17.58 9.57 -6.39
CA ARG A 421 -18.36 8.98 -5.31
C ARG A 421 -17.53 8.90 -4.05
N PHE A 422 -18.17 9.04 -2.91
CA PHE A 422 -17.55 8.77 -1.61
C PHE A 422 -18.60 8.20 -0.64
N THR A 423 -18.13 7.48 0.37
CA THR A 423 -19.00 6.90 1.40
C THR A 423 -18.63 7.48 2.76
N THR A 424 -19.62 7.96 3.47
CA THR A 424 -19.44 8.49 4.83
C THR A 424 -19.24 7.36 5.83
N ALA A 425 -18.50 7.64 6.90
CA ALA A 425 -18.27 6.72 8.00
C ALA A 425 -19.59 6.28 8.66
N ALA A 426 -19.61 5.12 9.25
CA ALA A 426 -20.72 4.61 10.05
C ALA A 426 -20.89 5.44 11.34
N GLU A 427 -22.06 5.38 11.99
CA GLU A 427 -22.32 6.09 13.26
C GLU A 427 -21.29 5.72 14.32
N LYS A 428 -20.96 4.43 14.41
CA LYS A 428 -19.95 3.88 15.31
C LYS A 428 -18.64 3.57 14.57
N VAL A 429 -17.58 3.42 15.33
CA VAL A 429 -16.33 2.81 14.84
C VAL A 429 -16.60 1.41 14.31
N ALA A 430 -15.86 1.00 13.28
CA ALA A 430 -16.07 -0.26 12.57
C ALA A 430 -14.74 -0.92 12.13
N ASN A 431 -14.83 -2.11 11.55
CA ASN A 431 -13.71 -2.85 10.96
C ASN A 431 -12.48 -2.91 11.88
N PRO A 432 -12.59 -3.58 13.03
CA PRO A 432 -11.48 -3.71 13.96
C PRO A 432 -10.34 -4.51 13.35
N TYR A 433 -9.13 -4.17 13.77
CA TYR A 433 -7.97 -5.04 13.63
C TYR A 433 -7.24 -5.13 14.99
N PRO A 434 -7.02 -6.34 15.53
CA PRO A 434 -7.42 -7.65 14.98
C PRO A 434 -8.91 -7.72 14.66
N THR A 435 -9.29 -8.56 13.69
CA THR A 435 -10.70 -8.76 13.34
C THR A 435 -11.45 -9.41 14.51
N ASP A 436 -12.74 -9.11 14.65
CA ASP A 436 -13.53 -9.69 15.73
C ASP A 436 -13.53 -11.22 15.66
N GLY A 437 -13.20 -11.85 16.79
CA GLY A 437 -13.06 -13.29 16.93
C GLY A 437 -11.77 -13.87 16.32
N GLU A 438 -10.81 -13.04 15.88
CA GLU A 438 -9.55 -13.53 15.30
C GLU A 438 -8.78 -14.37 16.30
N LYS A 439 -8.44 -15.60 15.88
CA LYS A 439 -7.57 -16.49 16.63
C LYS A 439 -6.15 -16.39 16.09
N ASP A 440 -5.17 -16.49 16.97
CA ASP A 440 -3.76 -16.36 16.62
C ASP A 440 -3.49 -15.04 15.87
N ALA A 441 -4.01 -13.94 16.42
CA ALA A 441 -3.92 -12.62 15.84
C ALA A 441 -2.46 -12.24 15.58
N LYS A 442 -2.07 -12.20 14.31
CA LYS A 442 -0.71 -11.85 13.90
C LYS A 442 -0.42 -10.40 14.27
N LEU A 443 0.58 -10.22 15.08
CA LEU A 443 1.01 -8.91 15.54
C LEU A 443 1.62 -8.15 14.36
N ARG A 444 1.02 -7.02 14.01
CA ARG A 444 1.66 -6.11 13.06
C ARG A 444 2.82 -5.43 13.75
N VAL A 445 4.01 -5.81 13.37
CA VAL A 445 5.22 -5.16 13.84
C VAL A 445 5.50 -3.94 12.96
N ALA A 446 5.09 -2.78 13.45
CA ALA A 446 5.70 -1.54 13.01
C ALA A 446 6.56 -1.05 14.16
N GLU A 447 7.83 -1.21 14.19
CA GLU A 447 8.78 -0.76 15.22
C GLU A 447 9.08 -1.73 16.35
N VAL A 448 9.98 -2.67 16.09
CA VAL A 448 10.75 -3.31 17.13
C VAL A 448 12.04 -2.50 17.35
N ALA A 449 11.89 -1.31 17.89
CA ALA A 449 13.01 -0.61 18.49
C ALA A 449 12.92 -0.86 19.99
N GLN A 450 13.73 -1.76 20.53
CA GLN A 450 14.04 -1.89 21.95
C GLN A 450 12.87 -2.21 22.92
N SER A 451 11.72 -2.66 22.45
CA SER A 451 10.61 -2.99 23.33
C SER A 451 10.62 -4.46 23.72
N LYS A 452 10.63 -4.74 25.01
CA LYS A 452 10.49 -6.06 25.63
C LYS A 452 9.11 -6.70 25.48
N THR A 453 8.29 -6.18 24.54
CA THR A 453 6.86 -6.49 24.47
C THR A 453 6.48 -6.82 23.04
N VAL A 454 5.45 -7.64 22.90
CA VAL A 454 4.86 -7.95 21.60
C VAL A 454 4.15 -6.70 21.07
N PRO A 455 4.68 -6.00 20.08
CA PRO A 455 4.05 -4.80 19.58
C PRO A 455 2.84 -5.18 18.73
N MET A 456 1.67 -4.76 19.15
CA MET A 456 0.43 -4.86 18.41
C MET A 456 -0.21 -3.49 18.38
N SER A 457 -0.61 -3.03 17.20
CA SER A 457 -1.47 -1.86 17.11
C SER A 457 -2.89 -2.30 16.85
N LEU A 458 -3.80 -1.91 17.72
CA LEU A 458 -5.22 -1.97 17.46
C LEU A 458 -5.56 -0.91 16.41
N SER A 459 -6.42 -1.22 15.46
CA SER A 459 -6.90 -0.23 14.49
C SER A 459 -8.38 -0.44 14.16
N TRP A 460 -9.02 0.62 13.72
CA TRP A 460 -10.45 0.64 13.39
C TRP A 460 -10.74 1.67 12.30
N ARG A 461 -11.92 1.61 11.69
CA ARG A 461 -12.44 2.69 10.86
C ARG A 461 -13.13 3.76 11.70
N PRO A 462 -13.02 5.04 11.34
CA PRO A 462 -13.56 6.13 12.14
C PRO A 462 -15.10 6.08 12.25
N ALA A 463 -15.63 6.72 13.29
CA ALA A 463 -17.05 7.03 13.40
C ALA A 463 -17.40 8.26 12.56
N ALA A 464 -18.68 8.40 12.22
CA ALA A 464 -19.22 9.50 11.40
C ALA A 464 -18.90 10.90 11.95
N VAL A 465 -18.85 11.04 13.27
CA VAL A 465 -18.41 12.25 13.96
C VAL A 465 -17.56 11.85 15.15
N ALA A 466 -16.28 12.13 15.10
CA ALA A 466 -15.35 11.91 16.22
C ALA A 466 -14.27 12.98 16.24
N GLU A 467 -13.94 13.48 17.41
CA GLU A 467 -12.78 14.31 17.71
C GLU A 467 -11.66 13.47 18.27
N SER A 468 -12.00 12.45 19.06
CA SER A 468 -11.07 11.50 19.65
C SER A 468 -11.75 10.16 19.93
N TYR A 469 -10.96 9.19 20.37
CA TYR A 469 -11.39 7.84 20.67
C TYR A 469 -10.89 7.40 22.03
N LYS A 470 -11.76 6.74 22.81
CA LYS A 470 -11.41 6.06 24.06
C LYS A 470 -11.25 4.57 23.77
N VAL A 471 -10.08 4.01 24.07
CA VAL A 471 -9.75 2.59 23.80
C VAL A 471 -9.80 1.80 25.10
N TYR A 472 -10.56 0.72 25.08
CA TYR A 472 -10.74 -0.18 26.22
C TYR A 472 -10.22 -1.56 25.85
N LEU A 473 -9.50 -2.20 26.76
CA LEU A 473 -8.95 -3.55 26.59
C LEU A 473 -8.97 -4.30 27.89
N SER A 474 -9.47 -5.54 27.91
CA SER A 474 -9.52 -6.41 29.08
C SER A 474 -9.40 -7.86 28.69
N THR A 475 -8.91 -8.70 29.59
CA THR A 475 -8.96 -10.17 29.48
C THR A 475 -10.30 -10.75 29.91
N THR A 476 -11.20 -9.94 30.45
CA THR A 476 -12.50 -10.35 30.96
C THR A 476 -13.61 -9.40 30.45
N ALA A 477 -14.64 -9.93 29.84
CA ALA A 477 -15.75 -9.13 29.28
C ALA A 477 -16.42 -8.24 30.34
N SER A 478 -16.63 -8.75 31.55
CA SER A 478 -17.34 -8.02 32.62
C SER A 478 -16.58 -6.82 33.19
N THR A 479 -15.28 -6.73 32.99
CA THR A 479 -14.43 -5.62 33.46
C THR A 479 -14.13 -4.59 32.37
N LEU A 480 -14.53 -4.84 31.11
CA LEU A 480 -14.16 -4.03 29.96
C LEU A 480 -14.59 -2.55 30.12
N ASP A 481 -15.74 -2.26 30.65
CA ASP A 481 -16.26 -0.88 30.82
C ASP A 481 -15.37 -0.04 31.78
N LYS A 482 -14.56 -0.69 32.62
CA LYS A 482 -13.63 -0.03 33.55
C LYS A 482 -12.17 -0.10 33.07
N ALA A 483 -11.89 -0.78 31.95
CA ALA A 483 -10.55 -1.06 31.46
C ALA A 483 -10.12 -0.09 30.33
N LEU A 484 -10.29 1.22 30.56
CA LEU A 484 -9.76 2.25 29.67
C LEU A 484 -8.23 2.19 29.65
N ILE A 485 -7.62 1.95 28.49
CA ILE A 485 -6.17 1.90 28.32
C ILE A 485 -5.61 3.20 27.71
N GLY A 486 -6.45 4.05 27.14
CA GLY A 486 -6.03 5.37 26.68
C GLY A 486 -7.00 6.06 25.75
N THR A 487 -6.61 7.26 25.32
CA THR A 487 -7.35 8.12 24.39
C THR A 487 -6.43 8.52 23.24
N THR A 488 -6.96 8.59 22.03
CA THR A 488 -6.21 8.98 20.80
C THR A 488 -7.09 9.76 19.84
N THR A 489 -6.50 10.59 19.02
CA THR A 489 -7.15 11.21 17.85
C THR A 489 -6.99 10.38 16.59
N ASN A 490 -6.10 9.39 16.61
CA ASN A 490 -5.84 8.48 15.50
C ASN A 490 -6.81 7.29 15.51
N THR A 491 -6.96 6.63 14.38
CA THR A 491 -7.70 5.37 14.24
C THR A 491 -6.84 4.14 14.52
N THR A 492 -5.72 4.33 15.20
CA THR A 492 -4.78 3.30 15.67
C THR A 492 -4.37 3.57 17.10
N TYR A 493 -4.10 2.50 17.85
CA TYR A 493 -3.63 2.60 19.24
C TYR A 493 -2.73 1.43 19.57
N ASN A 494 -1.58 1.71 20.22
CA ASN A 494 -0.71 0.67 20.75
C ASN A 494 -1.15 0.30 22.18
N PRO A 495 -1.67 -0.91 22.42
CA PRO A 495 -2.17 -1.32 23.72
C PRO A 495 -1.07 -1.62 24.74
N GLY A 496 0.19 -1.55 24.35
CA GLY A 496 1.31 -1.98 25.19
C GLY A 496 1.54 -3.49 25.15
N THR A 497 1.97 -4.04 26.27
CA THR A 497 2.28 -5.46 26.41
C THR A 497 1.03 -6.33 26.42
N LEU A 498 0.98 -7.33 25.55
CA LEU A 498 -0.04 -8.36 25.52
C LEU A 498 0.53 -9.69 26.00
N LEU A 499 -0.27 -10.44 26.77
CA LEU A 499 0.08 -11.80 27.19
C LEU A 499 -0.17 -12.77 26.05
N TYR A 500 0.65 -13.78 25.90
CA TYR A 500 0.48 -14.87 24.95
C TYR A 500 -0.66 -15.81 25.35
N GLY A 501 -1.33 -16.41 24.36
CA GLY A 501 -2.40 -17.39 24.59
C GLY A 501 -3.60 -16.81 25.33
N GLN A 502 -3.76 -15.51 25.31
CA GLN A 502 -4.79 -14.81 26.08
C GLN A 502 -5.89 -14.33 25.15
N LYS A 503 -7.14 -14.55 25.55
CA LYS A 503 -8.30 -13.93 24.92
C LYS A 503 -8.45 -12.51 25.47
N TYR A 504 -8.59 -11.55 24.55
CA TYR A 504 -8.86 -10.15 24.83
C TYR A 504 -10.23 -9.75 24.38
N TYR A 505 -10.86 -8.87 25.14
CA TYR A 505 -12.06 -8.11 24.82
C TYR A 505 -11.66 -6.66 24.68
N TRP A 506 -12.08 -6.02 23.63
CA TRP A 506 -11.76 -4.61 23.43
C TRP A 506 -12.89 -3.84 22.76
N ARG A 507 -12.88 -2.52 22.94
CA ARG A 507 -13.87 -1.62 22.40
C ARG A 507 -13.24 -0.25 22.20
N VAL A 508 -13.74 0.47 21.20
CA VAL A 508 -13.39 1.87 20.95
C VAL A 508 -14.66 2.70 20.96
N ASP A 509 -14.71 3.69 21.84
CA ASP A 509 -15.80 4.64 21.93
C ASP A 509 -15.38 5.96 21.27
N ALA A 510 -16.18 6.47 20.33
CA ALA A 510 -15.93 7.76 19.68
C ALA A 510 -16.40 8.91 20.58
N VAL A 511 -15.56 9.91 20.77
CA VAL A 511 -15.88 11.16 21.49
C VAL A 511 -16.15 12.23 20.45
N ARG A 512 -17.36 12.80 20.47
CA ARG A 512 -17.78 13.87 19.56
C ARG A 512 -17.29 15.24 20.04
N PRO A 513 -17.23 16.26 19.16
CA PRO A 513 -16.87 17.64 19.56
C PRO A 513 -17.79 18.26 20.63
N ASP A 514 -19.03 17.78 20.76
CA ASP A 514 -19.96 18.18 21.80
C ASP A 514 -19.78 17.42 23.13
N GLY A 515 -18.73 16.60 23.22
CA GLY A 515 -18.41 15.76 24.39
C GLY A 515 -19.24 14.49 24.52
N LYS A 516 -20.23 14.26 23.66
CA LYS A 516 -21.01 13.02 23.68
C LYS A 516 -20.17 11.85 23.25
N ILE A 517 -20.42 10.71 23.89
CA ILE A 517 -19.73 9.45 23.59
C ILE A 517 -20.66 8.54 22.81
N VAL A 518 -20.19 8.09 21.65
CA VAL A 518 -20.82 7.02 20.87
C VAL A 518 -20.09 5.73 21.22
N LYS A 519 -20.74 4.88 22.00
CA LYS A 519 -20.19 3.60 22.46
C LYS A 519 -20.06 2.65 21.27
N GLY A 520 -18.84 2.10 21.06
CA GLY A 520 -18.55 1.12 20.04
C GLY A 520 -19.07 -0.27 20.37
N ASP A 521 -18.92 -1.18 19.43
CA ASP A 521 -19.20 -2.60 19.66
C ASP A 521 -18.03 -3.27 20.37
N VAL A 522 -18.30 -4.36 21.10
CA VAL A 522 -17.25 -5.14 21.78
C VAL A 522 -16.73 -6.17 20.80
N TRP A 523 -15.43 -6.17 20.59
CA TRP A 523 -14.70 -7.11 19.77
C TRP A 523 -13.80 -8.00 20.60
N THR A 524 -13.40 -9.14 20.04
CA THR A 524 -12.52 -10.09 20.68
C THR A 524 -11.40 -10.52 19.76
N PHE A 525 -10.26 -10.90 20.32
CA PHE A 525 -9.21 -11.64 19.64
C PHE A 525 -8.47 -12.54 20.62
N GLU A 526 -7.75 -13.52 20.10
CA GLU A 526 -6.84 -14.36 20.88
C GLU A 526 -5.40 -14.10 20.42
N SER A 527 -4.50 -13.83 21.36
CA SER A 527 -3.08 -13.69 21.06
C SER A 527 -2.45 -15.06 20.77
N PRO A 528 -1.33 -15.13 20.00
CA PRO A 528 -0.64 -16.39 19.75
C PRO A 528 -0.31 -17.16 21.03
N ALA A 529 -0.37 -18.49 20.96
CA ALA A 529 -0.11 -19.37 22.08
C ALA A 529 1.00 -20.40 21.77
N PRO A 530 2.21 -19.98 21.36
CA PRO A 530 3.29 -20.93 21.16
C PRO A 530 3.70 -21.54 22.49
N SER A 531 3.77 -22.88 22.55
CA SER A 531 4.11 -23.59 23.77
C SER A 531 5.57 -24.06 23.74
N ILE A 532 6.27 -23.87 24.88
CA ILE A 532 7.60 -24.43 25.15
C ILE A 532 7.44 -25.51 26.21
N LYS A 533 8.06 -26.65 26.00
CA LYS A 533 8.04 -27.80 26.92
C LYS A 533 9.44 -28.25 27.25
N GLU A 534 9.57 -29.12 28.26
CA GLU A 534 10.82 -29.82 28.57
C GLU A 534 11.28 -30.63 27.37
N GLY A 535 12.56 -30.57 27.04
CA GLY A 535 13.18 -31.15 25.85
C GLY A 535 13.43 -30.10 24.76
N ARG A 536 13.42 -30.54 23.52
CA ARG A 536 13.69 -29.72 22.35
C ARG A 536 12.46 -28.94 21.90
N THR A 537 12.67 -27.67 21.68
CA THR A 537 11.71 -26.78 21.00
C THR A 537 12.36 -26.24 19.74
N GLU A 538 11.73 -26.52 18.60
CA GLU A 538 12.13 -25.98 17.29
C GLU A 538 11.70 -24.52 17.19
N MET A 539 12.58 -23.66 16.67
CA MET A 539 12.34 -22.22 16.65
C MET A 539 11.21 -21.82 15.71
N GLU A 540 10.95 -22.58 14.67
CA GLU A 540 9.83 -22.37 13.75
C GLU A 540 8.45 -22.48 14.42
N HIS A 541 8.36 -23.11 15.57
CA HIS A 541 7.12 -23.27 16.34
C HIS A 541 6.86 -22.11 17.32
N LEU A 542 7.81 -21.18 17.46
CA LEU A 542 7.67 -20.03 18.34
C LEU A 542 7.00 -18.82 17.66
N ALA A 543 6.41 -17.94 18.47
CA ALA A 543 5.95 -16.64 17.99
C ALA A 543 7.17 -15.80 17.58
N ARG A 544 7.13 -15.25 16.39
CA ARG A 544 8.24 -14.52 15.77
C ARG A 544 7.91 -13.04 15.61
N SER A 545 8.89 -12.19 15.87
CA SER A 545 8.80 -10.77 15.51
C SER A 545 8.86 -10.58 14.00
N ALA A 546 8.50 -9.40 13.48
CA ALA A 546 8.34 -9.11 12.06
C ALA A 546 9.57 -9.36 11.21
N TYR A 547 10.75 -9.32 11.79
CA TYR A 547 12.01 -9.49 11.06
C TYR A 547 12.62 -10.87 11.25
N VAL A 548 11.82 -11.83 11.76
CA VAL A 548 12.22 -13.22 11.94
C VAL A 548 11.42 -14.11 11.01
N TYR A 549 12.11 -14.81 10.16
CA TYR A 549 11.57 -15.61 9.07
C TYR A 549 11.97 -17.08 9.18
N LEU A 550 11.32 -17.95 8.40
CA LEU A 550 11.71 -19.35 8.27
C LEU A 550 12.57 -19.54 7.02
N GLU A 551 13.74 -20.15 7.19
CA GLU A 551 14.56 -20.64 6.11
C GLU A 551 14.50 -22.17 6.06
N ARG A 552 14.12 -22.72 4.92
CA ARG A 552 13.94 -24.17 4.71
C ARG A 552 15.01 -24.73 3.78
N ASN A 553 15.18 -26.05 3.82
CA ASN A 553 16.21 -26.79 3.07
C ASN A 553 17.64 -26.27 3.36
N VAL A 554 17.88 -25.87 4.60
CA VAL A 554 19.17 -25.28 5.01
C VAL A 554 20.31 -26.29 4.94
N ASN A 555 20.03 -27.57 5.21
CA ASN A 555 21.03 -28.63 5.19
C ASN A 555 21.58 -28.92 3.78
N THR A 556 20.78 -28.64 2.75
CA THR A 556 21.22 -28.79 1.35
C THR A 556 21.87 -27.52 0.79
N ARG A 557 21.55 -26.35 1.36
CA ARG A 557 22.05 -25.05 0.89
C ARG A 557 23.42 -24.68 1.45
N PHE A 558 23.70 -25.09 2.68
CA PHE A 558 24.91 -24.71 3.40
C PHE A 558 25.74 -25.94 3.71
N LYS A 559 26.96 -26.02 3.16
CA LYS A 559 27.85 -27.13 3.39
C LYS A 559 28.20 -27.25 4.88
N GLY A 560 27.90 -28.41 5.47
CA GLY A 560 28.16 -28.68 6.88
C GLY A 560 27.09 -28.13 7.84
N TYR A 561 26.01 -27.56 7.32
CA TYR A 561 24.86 -27.15 8.15
C TYR A 561 23.91 -28.34 8.34
N VAL A 562 23.62 -28.67 9.58
CA VAL A 562 22.68 -29.75 9.96
C VAL A 562 21.68 -29.19 10.95
N ALA A 563 20.69 -28.44 10.44
CA ALA A 563 19.56 -27.99 11.24
C ALA A 563 18.58 -29.13 11.49
N SER A 564 17.94 -29.13 12.64
CA SER A 564 16.80 -30.00 12.91
C SER A 564 15.67 -29.67 11.96
N ASN A 565 14.92 -30.67 11.51
CA ASN A 565 13.83 -30.53 10.51
C ASN A 565 14.20 -29.80 9.20
N ASP A 566 15.50 -29.70 8.85
CA ASP A 566 15.99 -28.98 7.67
C ASP A 566 15.46 -27.52 7.59
N THR A 567 15.17 -26.91 8.74
CA THR A 567 14.55 -25.59 8.87
C THR A 567 15.22 -24.83 10.00
N CYS A 568 15.36 -23.52 9.87
CA CYS A 568 15.74 -22.63 10.98
C CYS A 568 15.00 -21.30 10.90
N THR A 569 15.04 -20.53 11.96
CA THR A 569 14.60 -19.14 11.95
C THR A 569 15.77 -18.22 11.60
N VAL A 570 15.50 -17.22 10.83
CA VAL A 570 16.49 -16.24 10.36
C VAL A 570 16.07 -14.84 10.71
N GLY A 571 16.96 -14.07 11.33
CA GLY A 571 16.85 -12.63 11.44
C GLY A 571 17.81 -11.93 10.49
N GLU A 572 17.29 -10.95 9.73
CA GLU A 572 18.10 -10.17 8.78
C GLU A 572 18.31 -8.79 9.28
N VAL A 573 18.90 -8.05 9.73
CA VAL A 573 19.10 -6.63 10.13
C VAL A 573 18.13 -6.12 11.19
N GLY A 574 18.69 -5.68 12.27
CA GLY A 574 17.98 -5.08 13.40
C GLY A 574 17.64 -6.07 14.49
N PRO A 575 16.81 -5.65 15.46
CA PRO A 575 16.37 -6.52 16.53
C PRO A 575 15.34 -7.52 16.04
N GLY A 576 15.48 -8.77 16.44
CA GLY A 576 14.50 -9.83 16.25
C GLY A 576 14.25 -10.58 17.55
N ALA A 577 13.09 -11.21 17.67
CA ALA A 577 12.75 -12.01 18.83
C ALA A 577 11.85 -13.19 18.46
N MET A 578 12.02 -14.28 19.16
CA MET A 578 11.13 -15.44 19.18
C MET A 578 10.76 -15.76 20.59
N SER A 579 9.48 -16.11 20.82
CA SER A 579 9.02 -16.37 22.19
C SER A 579 7.92 -17.42 22.26
N GLY A 580 7.83 -18.04 23.42
CA GLY A 580 6.77 -18.97 23.75
C GLY A 580 6.51 -19.04 25.24
N ILE A 581 5.45 -19.75 25.61
CA ILE A 581 5.00 -19.90 26.98
C ILE A 581 5.42 -21.27 27.50
N TRP A 582 6.10 -21.29 28.64
CA TRP A 582 6.49 -22.50 29.32
C TRP A 582 5.27 -23.30 29.80
N GLN A 583 5.17 -24.53 29.37
CA GLN A 583 4.10 -25.48 29.76
C GLN A 583 4.63 -26.68 30.55
N GLY A 584 5.95 -26.68 30.87
CA GLY A 584 6.57 -27.72 31.67
C GLY A 584 6.26 -27.56 33.15
N LYS A 585 6.76 -28.49 33.97
CA LYS A 585 6.63 -28.44 35.41
C LYS A 585 7.49 -27.31 36.02
N GLU A 586 7.09 -26.82 37.18
CA GLU A 586 7.89 -25.86 37.95
C GLU A 586 9.22 -26.50 38.38
N GLY A 587 10.34 -25.77 38.28
CA GLY A 587 11.65 -26.24 38.67
C GLY A 587 12.84 -25.53 38.05
N ASN A 588 14.05 -26.02 38.35
CA ASN A 588 15.29 -25.51 37.74
C ASN A 588 15.62 -26.27 36.45
N TYR A 589 15.99 -25.50 35.42
CA TYR A 589 16.25 -26.02 34.06
C TYR A 589 17.57 -25.46 33.52
N GLN A 590 18.30 -26.33 32.82
CA GLN A 590 19.40 -25.93 31.94
C GLN A 590 18.83 -25.62 30.58
N ILE A 591 19.13 -24.43 30.05
CA ILE A 591 18.72 -24.00 28.72
C ILE A 591 19.93 -23.96 27.81
N SER A 592 19.79 -24.46 26.57
CA SER A 592 20.80 -24.40 25.54
C SER A 592 20.15 -23.95 24.23
N VAL A 593 20.81 -23.08 23.45
CA VAL A 593 20.34 -22.57 22.16
C VAL A 593 21.32 -22.98 21.07
N THR A 594 20.81 -23.65 20.04
CA THR A 594 21.60 -24.04 18.89
C THR A 594 21.38 -23.05 17.73
N TYR A 595 22.47 -22.53 17.19
CA TYR A 595 22.45 -21.50 16.15
C TYR A 595 23.61 -21.72 15.17
N TYR A 596 23.47 -21.18 13.95
CA TYR A 596 24.56 -21.16 12.98
C TYR A 596 25.35 -19.86 13.11
N ASP A 597 26.62 -20.00 13.42
CA ASP A 597 27.57 -18.90 13.59
C ASP A 597 28.15 -18.49 12.23
N GLU A 598 27.67 -17.39 11.70
CA GLU A 598 28.01 -16.88 10.38
C GLU A 598 29.47 -16.41 10.28
N ALA A 599 30.11 -16.64 9.13
CA ALA A 599 31.48 -16.16 8.86
C ALA A 599 31.58 -14.62 8.85
N VAL A 600 30.48 -13.94 8.53
CA VAL A 600 30.42 -12.48 8.42
C VAL A 600 29.60 -11.87 9.54
N GLY A 601 30.24 -11.02 10.35
CA GLY A 601 29.59 -10.31 11.44
C GLY A 601 29.60 -11.07 12.78
N GLN A 602 28.99 -10.49 13.78
CA GLN A 602 28.77 -11.07 15.09
C GLN A 602 27.38 -10.70 15.55
N ALA A 603 26.39 -11.57 15.29
CA ALA A 603 25.06 -11.40 15.81
C ALA A 603 25.11 -11.41 17.35
N TRP A 604 24.42 -10.49 17.99
CA TRP A 604 24.14 -10.57 19.42
C TRP A 604 22.91 -11.43 19.63
N MET A 605 22.94 -12.33 20.57
CA MET A 605 21.82 -13.20 20.95
C MET A 605 21.64 -13.15 22.46
N GLY A 606 20.41 -13.31 22.94
CA GLY A 606 20.10 -13.35 24.36
C GLY A 606 18.86 -14.19 24.66
N VAL A 607 18.79 -14.73 25.88
CA VAL A 607 17.61 -15.42 26.41
C VAL A 607 17.04 -14.61 27.55
N SER A 608 15.75 -14.33 27.48
CA SER A 608 14.99 -13.62 28.52
C SER A 608 13.84 -14.49 29.04
N VAL A 609 13.55 -14.37 30.33
CA VAL A 609 12.39 -14.98 30.99
C VAL A 609 11.56 -13.86 31.61
N ASN A 610 10.27 -13.78 31.30
CA ASN A 610 9.38 -12.73 31.78
C ASN A 610 9.96 -11.31 31.60
N ASP A 611 10.57 -11.06 30.45
CA ASP A 611 11.26 -9.81 30.09
C ASP A 611 12.58 -9.52 30.85
N GLU A 612 13.00 -10.37 31.74
CA GLU A 612 14.31 -10.27 32.37
C GLU A 612 15.35 -11.03 31.55
N LEU A 613 16.43 -10.35 31.15
CA LEU A 613 17.54 -10.96 30.40
C LEU A 613 18.32 -11.90 31.35
N VAL A 614 18.32 -13.19 31.01
CA VAL A 614 19.00 -14.24 31.79
C VAL A 614 20.46 -14.38 31.37
N ASP A 615 20.69 -14.36 30.03
CA ASP A 615 22.03 -14.50 29.46
C ASP A 615 22.11 -13.91 28.06
N SER A 616 23.31 -13.54 27.61
CA SER A 616 23.57 -13.08 26.28
C SER A 616 24.97 -13.36 25.78
N TRP A 617 25.11 -13.59 24.47
CA TRP A 617 26.39 -13.90 23.82
C TRP A 617 26.47 -13.30 22.43
N ARG A 618 27.63 -13.43 21.79
CA ARG A 618 27.85 -13.03 20.38
C ARG A 618 28.41 -14.20 19.59
N GLY A 619 28.11 -14.25 18.30
CA GLY A 619 28.73 -15.18 17.37
C GLY A 619 30.26 -14.98 17.29
N GLU A 620 30.98 -16.04 16.97
CA GLU A 620 32.46 -16.11 16.93
C GLU A 620 33.02 -16.08 15.51
N ARG A 621 32.17 -16.06 14.47
CA ARG A 621 32.52 -16.09 13.02
C ARG A 621 33.16 -17.41 12.60
N THR A 622 32.70 -18.52 13.13
CA THR A 622 33.31 -19.85 12.88
C THR A 622 32.74 -20.56 11.65
N GLU A 623 31.68 -20.07 11.03
CA GLU A 623 30.94 -20.69 9.93
C GLU A 623 30.53 -22.13 10.27
N ALA A 624 29.97 -22.32 11.46
CA ALA A 624 29.61 -23.64 12.00
C ALA A 624 28.34 -23.58 12.86
N LEU A 625 27.67 -24.73 12.97
CA LEU A 625 26.60 -24.91 13.94
C LEU A 625 27.20 -24.93 15.36
N LYS A 626 26.67 -24.08 16.21
CA LYS A 626 27.11 -23.92 17.61
C LYS A 626 25.95 -24.13 18.55
N THR A 627 26.23 -24.60 19.75
CA THR A 627 25.27 -24.64 20.86
C THR A 627 25.82 -23.82 22.00
N HIS A 628 25.08 -22.78 22.38
CA HIS A 628 25.35 -21.99 23.57
C HIS A 628 24.50 -22.51 24.73
N GLN A 629 25.15 -23.03 25.76
CA GLN A 629 24.48 -23.40 27.01
C GLN A 629 24.55 -22.25 28.00
N LEU A 630 23.41 -21.85 28.57
CA LEU A 630 23.38 -20.79 29.54
C LEU A 630 24.26 -21.17 30.76
N PRO A 631 25.06 -20.23 31.28
CA PRO A 631 26.02 -20.53 32.35
C PRO A 631 25.33 -20.84 33.69
N LYS A 632 24.07 -20.49 33.84
CA LYS A 632 23.28 -20.73 35.09
C LYS A 632 21.99 -21.46 34.72
N THR A 633 21.51 -22.25 35.67
CA THR A 633 20.17 -22.83 35.61
C THR A 633 19.12 -21.74 35.79
N VAL A 634 17.99 -21.93 35.13
CA VAL A 634 16.86 -21.00 35.10
C VAL A 634 15.69 -21.64 35.84
N TYR A 635 15.12 -20.94 36.80
CA TYR A 635 13.90 -21.40 37.44
C TYR A 635 12.69 -21.02 36.63
N LEU A 636 11.91 -22.01 36.23
CA LEU A 636 10.73 -21.84 35.36
C LEU A 636 9.45 -22.32 36.03
N LYS A 637 8.37 -21.58 35.86
CA LYS A 637 6.99 -21.93 36.28
C LYS A 637 6.06 -22.01 35.03
N PRO A 638 5.05 -22.88 35.09
CA PRO A 638 4.01 -22.86 34.02
C PRO A 638 3.44 -21.45 33.84
N GLY A 639 3.43 -20.98 32.59
CA GLY A 639 3.02 -19.63 32.24
C GLY A 639 4.16 -18.61 32.05
N ASP A 640 5.40 -18.95 32.45
CA ASP A 640 6.54 -18.07 32.17
C ASP A 640 6.76 -17.91 30.66
N GLN A 641 7.04 -16.69 30.24
CA GLN A 641 7.42 -16.40 28.86
C GLN A 641 8.94 -16.59 28.72
N ILE A 642 9.34 -17.45 27.79
CA ILE A 642 10.74 -17.59 27.37
C ILE A 642 10.88 -16.92 26.00
N ARG A 643 11.88 -16.02 25.90
CA ARG A 643 12.14 -15.27 24.65
C ARG A 643 13.62 -15.39 24.30
N ILE A 644 13.88 -15.61 23.00
CA ILE A 644 15.20 -15.49 22.42
C ILE A 644 15.24 -14.18 21.64
N ASP A 645 16.08 -13.27 22.08
CA ASP A 645 16.34 -11.98 21.44
C ASP A 645 17.61 -12.08 20.60
N PHE A 646 17.66 -11.36 19.47
CA PHE A 646 18.90 -11.20 18.71
C PHE A 646 18.95 -9.84 18.01
N TYR A 647 20.17 -9.42 17.71
CA TYR A 647 20.43 -8.19 16.98
C TYR A 647 21.49 -8.43 15.92
N THR A 648 21.17 -8.02 14.70
CA THR A 648 22.07 -8.12 13.53
C THR A 648 22.27 -6.76 12.87
N HIS A 649 23.41 -6.58 12.18
CA HIS A 649 23.71 -5.40 11.36
C HIS A 649 23.56 -5.71 9.88
N ARG A 650 23.60 -4.69 9.03
CA ARG A 650 23.61 -4.84 7.55
C ARG A 650 24.54 -5.95 7.08
N ARG A 651 24.05 -6.85 6.23
CA ARG A 651 24.74 -8.02 5.65
C ARG A 651 25.05 -9.16 6.63
N MET A 652 24.49 -9.14 7.83
CA MET A 652 24.60 -10.24 8.76
C MET A 652 23.26 -10.93 8.93
N ARG A 653 23.30 -12.24 9.10
CA ARG A 653 22.14 -13.05 9.44
C ARG A 653 22.35 -13.69 10.81
N CYS A 654 21.28 -13.91 11.56
CA CYS A 654 21.27 -14.73 12.76
C CYS A 654 20.34 -15.90 12.48
N ARG A 655 20.87 -17.10 12.39
CA ARG A 655 20.11 -18.33 12.21
C ARG A 655 20.07 -19.10 13.50
N ILE A 656 18.86 -19.30 14.03
CA ILE A 656 18.64 -20.08 15.25
C ILE A 656 17.81 -21.30 14.91
N ASP A 657 18.32 -22.47 15.29
CA ASP A 657 17.76 -23.78 14.96
C ASP A 657 16.77 -24.23 16.03
N CYS A 658 17.25 -24.49 17.23
CA CYS A 658 16.41 -25.02 18.29
C CYS A 658 16.88 -24.56 19.67
N MET A 659 16.03 -24.78 20.67
CA MET A 659 16.33 -24.59 22.08
C MET A 659 16.04 -25.89 22.83
N ASP A 660 17.01 -26.38 23.61
CA ASP A 660 16.86 -27.51 24.50
C ASP A 660 16.71 -27.03 25.95
N ILE A 661 15.66 -27.48 26.65
CA ILE A 661 15.38 -27.17 28.04
C ILE A 661 15.33 -28.47 28.85
N ILE A 662 16.31 -28.71 29.69
CA ILE A 662 16.50 -29.96 30.42
C ILE A 662 16.39 -29.69 31.90
N ARG A 663 15.55 -30.45 32.61
CA ARG A 663 15.40 -30.33 34.07
C ARG A 663 16.67 -30.74 34.76
N VAL A 664 17.14 -29.89 35.68
CA VAL A 664 18.26 -30.21 36.57
C VAL A 664 17.68 -30.97 37.75
N LYS A 665 18.16 -32.21 37.96
CA LYS A 665 17.86 -32.94 39.21
C LYS A 665 18.63 -32.26 40.29
N ASN A 666 17.94 -31.88 41.37
CA ASN A 666 18.66 -31.52 42.60
C ASN A 666 19.44 -32.75 43.04
N GLU A 667 20.75 -32.65 43.17
CA GLU A 667 21.52 -33.62 43.93
C GLU A 667 21.01 -33.50 45.37
N GLU A 668 20.37 -34.57 45.87
CA GLU A 668 19.98 -34.70 47.27
C GLU A 668 21.21 -34.79 48.16
#